data_7e24be2a38af35edda7e65cd0161925d
#
_entry.id   7e24be2a38af35edda7e65cd0161925d
#
_cell.length_a   1.000
_cell.length_b   1.000
_cell.length_c   1.000
_cell.angle_alpha   90.00
_cell.angle_beta   90.00
_cell.angle_gamma   90.00
#
_symmetry.space_group_name_H-M   'P 1'
#
loop_
_entity.id
_entity.type
_entity.pdbx_description
1 polymer ?
#
loop_
_entity_poly.entity_id
_entity_poly.type
_entity_poly.pdbx_seq_one_letter_code
_entity_poly.pdbx_strand_id
1 'polypeptide(L)'
;MTDKRFFTETEWSEFRSCYRELVATLRDVFSGEELLSIRKIVSDAILQGEYKRDANGVNALLRAMQTAQLLSEKVGAEHDMIMAVFAMPLVTSEYWSIDDVARLYGKDVVKLVRGLLKSHELDSKLGAMSSEYFKNLLMVFADDIRVIFIIIVDNLALMRMLNNHPDDKYRLRVTNEALCLYAPLAHKLGLYKVKSELEDLSLKYSDREMYNFIAQELNSKKKYRDEYIASFIEPVKKELEKAGLVFEIKGRTKSIYSIWNKMKKQQIGVSGIYDLFAVRVILDSEGKSEYADCWKAFSIVTNMYPHNPNRMRDWLSAPKSNGYESLHATVIGPEKKWVEVQIRSKRMDEIAERGLAAHWRYKGIKSEGNLDAMMNSVRDILESDSNDPLEKIKDFQMDVYDKEVFVFSPKGDLYKFPYGSTVLDFAFHIHTKLGCSCTGARINGKNQTIKYLLKSGDTVEILTSSTQKPKKEWLNIVNSAKARIKIKQALNEIENKSAELGKELLSRRVKNRKIEIDDALLMRLIKKMGYKTVTAFYLELGNEKIDVNDVIDRYIALVEADKQEAVEQRSADEYTLDKVHQDDNKVDELVIGGDIKGVDYRLARCCNPIFGDKIFGFVSSEGTIKIHRNDCPNAANMHERYGYRIINARWAGKMGTKYVVTLRVVGHDDIGIVTNISSIIGKEKNVYLRSISIDSNDGLFQGHLSVAIDDISALNALIKKLKTVKGVKDVQRGAM
;
A
#
# COMPACT_ATOMS: atom_id res chain seq x y z
N MET A 1 -17.36 40.36 -14.90
CA MET A 1 -18.58 39.54 -14.81
C MET A 1 -18.12 38.11 -14.69
N THR A 2 -18.17 37.54 -13.52
CA THR A 2 -17.71 36.17 -13.21
C THR A 2 -18.69 35.18 -13.80
N ASP A 3 -18.17 34.34 -14.70
CA ASP A 3 -18.96 33.29 -15.31
C ASP A 3 -19.36 32.27 -14.23
N LYS A 4 -20.63 32.33 -13.77
CA LYS A 4 -21.22 31.48 -12.73
C LYS A 4 -21.26 29.97 -13.11
N ARG A 5 -20.75 29.60 -14.29
CA ARG A 5 -20.78 28.24 -14.82
C ARG A 5 -19.80 27.27 -14.15
N PHE A 6 -18.71 27.78 -13.53
CA PHE A 6 -17.62 26.96 -13.00
C PHE A 6 -17.61 26.86 -11.48
N PHE A 7 -18.19 27.83 -10.77
CA PHE A 7 -18.29 27.86 -9.32
C PHE A 7 -19.74 27.94 -8.88
N THR A 8 -20.10 27.18 -7.87
CA THR A 8 -21.30 27.47 -7.08
C THR A 8 -21.09 28.76 -6.28
N GLU A 9 -22.15 29.40 -5.79
CA GLU A 9 -22.02 30.61 -4.96
C GLU A 9 -21.22 30.34 -3.68
N THR A 10 -21.39 29.18 -3.10
CA THR A 10 -20.63 28.73 -1.92
C THR A 10 -19.15 28.55 -2.24
N GLU A 11 -18.81 27.82 -3.31
CA GLU A 11 -17.44 27.63 -3.76
C GLU A 11 -16.74 28.95 -4.08
N TRP A 12 -17.44 29.87 -4.73
CA TRP A 12 -16.88 31.19 -5.05
C TRP A 12 -16.61 32.02 -3.78
N SER A 13 -17.49 31.96 -2.79
CA SER A 13 -17.28 32.63 -1.50
C SER A 13 -16.06 32.02 -0.78
N GLU A 14 -15.94 30.71 -0.78
CA GLU A 14 -14.84 29.98 -0.18
C GLU A 14 -13.51 30.29 -0.89
N PHE A 15 -13.48 30.27 -2.22
CA PHE A 15 -12.32 30.63 -3.02
C PHE A 15 -11.81 32.03 -2.68
N ARG A 16 -12.69 33.02 -2.59
CA ARG A 16 -12.32 34.40 -2.24
C ARG A 16 -11.82 34.55 -0.80
N SER A 17 -12.35 33.75 0.13
CA SER A 17 -11.84 33.71 1.51
C SER A 17 -10.43 33.12 1.55
N CYS A 18 -10.23 31.96 0.95
CA CYS A 18 -8.93 31.31 0.85
C CYS A 18 -7.89 32.21 0.16
N TYR A 19 -8.26 32.90 -0.91
CA TYR A 19 -7.34 33.82 -1.60
C TYR A 19 -6.91 34.99 -0.69
N ARG A 20 -7.83 35.60 0.05
CA ARG A 20 -7.50 36.68 0.98
C ARG A 20 -6.57 36.21 2.09
N GLU A 21 -6.84 35.04 2.64
CA GLU A 21 -6.02 34.41 3.69
C GLU A 21 -4.64 34.06 3.15
N LEU A 22 -4.56 33.49 1.95
CA LEU A 22 -3.30 33.18 1.27
C LEU A 22 -2.45 34.45 1.09
N VAL A 23 -3.00 35.50 0.52
CA VAL A 23 -2.28 36.75 0.30
C VAL A 23 -1.84 37.38 1.63
N ALA A 24 -2.67 37.32 2.66
CA ALA A 24 -2.31 37.83 4.00
C ALA A 24 -1.13 37.04 4.58
N THR A 25 -1.12 35.72 4.45
CA THR A 25 -0.02 34.86 4.95
C THR A 25 1.28 35.07 4.17
N LEU A 26 1.19 35.33 2.86
CA LEU A 26 2.37 35.47 1.99
C LEU A 26 2.98 36.87 2.02
N ARG A 27 2.23 37.90 2.43
CA ARG A 27 2.66 39.31 2.40
C ARG A 27 3.96 39.57 3.16
N ASP A 28 4.18 38.89 4.27
CA ASP A 28 5.35 39.05 5.12
C ASP A 28 6.54 38.16 4.70
N VAL A 29 6.32 37.29 3.72
CA VAL A 29 7.29 36.25 3.33
C VAL A 29 7.80 36.46 1.92
N PHE A 30 6.93 36.93 1.00
CA PHE A 30 7.21 37.03 -0.42
C PHE A 30 7.40 38.50 -0.85
N SER A 31 8.27 38.69 -1.82
CA SER A 31 8.48 39.99 -2.47
C SER A 31 7.21 40.45 -3.23
N GLY A 32 7.15 41.75 -3.51
CA GLY A 32 6.04 42.30 -4.29
C GLY A 32 5.89 41.69 -5.70
N GLU A 33 7.02 41.31 -6.32
CA GLU A 33 7.04 40.65 -7.65
C GLU A 33 6.48 39.25 -7.59
N GLU A 34 6.85 38.47 -6.56
CA GLU A 34 6.32 37.12 -6.35
C GLU A 34 4.81 37.13 -6.07
N LEU A 35 4.32 38.09 -5.27
CA LEU A 35 2.88 38.26 -5.05
C LEU A 35 2.12 38.65 -6.32
N LEU A 36 2.72 39.51 -7.17
CA LEU A 36 2.14 39.87 -8.47
C LEU A 36 2.09 38.66 -9.42
N SER A 37 3.11 37.79 -9.42
CA SER A 37 3.11 36.57 -10.25
C SER A 37 2.01 35.60 -9.81
N ILE A 38 1.81 35.41 -8.50
CA ILE A 38 0.70 34.59 -7.97
C ILE A 38 -0.66 35.20 -8.35
N ARG A 39 -0.81 36.51 -8.21
CA ARG A 39 -2.04 37.19 -8.63
C ARG A 39 -2.31 37.00 -10.12
N LYS A 40 -1.28 37.08 -10.95
CA LYS A 40 -1.39 36.89 -12.38
C LYS A 40 -1.85 35.49 -12.74
N ILE A 41 -1.18 34.43 -12.21
CA ILE A 41 -1.56 33.06 -12.51
C ILE A 41 -3.00 32.74 -12.05
N VAL A 42 -3.42 33.24 -10.87
CA VAL A 42 -4.79 33.06 -10.39
C VAL A 42 -5.79 33.81 -11.28
N SER A 43 -5.45 35.03 -11.73
CA SER A 43 -6.30 35.80 -12.64
C SER A 43 -6.42 35.13 -14.01
N ASP A 44 -5.32 34.67 -14.56
CA ASP A 44 -5.29 33.92 -15.82
C ASP A 44 -6.12 32.63 -15.70
N ALA A 45 -5.97 31.93 -14.60
CA ALA A 45 -6.75 30.75 -14.28
C ALA A 45 -8.27 31.01 -14.25
N ILE A 46 -8.71 32.13 -13.69
CA ILE A 46 -10.14 32.50 -13.61
C ILE A 46 -10.68 32.99 -14.95
N LEU A 47 -9.88 33.80 -15.70
CA LEU A 47 -10.31 34.40 -16.95
C LEU A 47 -10.49 33.39 -18.08
N GLN A 48 -9.65 32.37 -18.09
CA GLN A 48 -9.64 31.35 -19.13
C GLN A 48 -10.72 30.29 -18.96
N GLY A 49 -11.36 30.23 -17.79
CA GLY A 49 -12.69 29.65 -17.58
C GLY A 49 -12.91 28.17 -17.93
N GLU A 50 -11.89 27.45 -18.36
CA GLU A 50 -12.00 26.05 -18.81
C GLU A 50 -11.60 25.02 -17.76
N TYR A 51 -11.57 25.39 -16.47
CA TYR A 51 -11.40 24.43 -15.40
C TYR A 51 -12.59 23.49 -15.33
N LYS A 52 -12.48 22.40 -16.05
CA LYS A 52 -13.42 21.29 -15.90
C LYS A 52 -13.31 20.76 -14.47
N ARG A 53 -14.44 20.45 -13.87
CA ARG A 53 -14.45 19.62 -12.68
C ARG A 53 -13.74 18.32 -13.04
N ASP A 54 -13.02 17.73 -12.10
CA ASP A 54 -12.44 16.41 -12.30
C ASP A 54 -13.55 15.35 -12.55
N ALA A 55 -13.17 14.14 -12.93
CA ALA A 55 -14.10 13.05 -13.20
C ALA A 55 -15.04 12.72 -12.02
N ASN A 56 -14.70 13.18 -10.82
CA ASN A 56 -15.47 12.99 -9.59
C ASN A 56 -16.28 14.24 -9.18
N GLY A 57 -16.29 15.28 -10.01
CA GLY A 57 -17.06 16.48 -9.78
C GLY A 57 -16.40 17.54 -8.87
N VAL A 58 -15.14 17.35 -8.47
CA VAL A 58 -14.39 18.29 -7.62
C VAL A 58 -13.89 19.48 -8.46
N ASN A 59 -14.03 20.69 -7.93
CA ASN A 59 -13.54 21.91 -8.57
C ASN A 59 -12.01 22.02 -8.44
N ALA A 60 -11.29 21.84 -9.55
CA ALA A 60 -9.83 21.79 -9.57
C ALA A 60 -9.17 23.12 -9.14
N LEU A 61 -9.75 24.28 -9.49
CA LEU A 61 -9.20 25.57 -9.11
C LEU A 61 -9.41 25.89 -7.63
N LEU A 62 -10.58 25.54 -7.06
CA LEU A 62 -10.82 25.67 -5.62
C LEU A 62 -9.88 24.75 -4.83
N ARG A 63 -9.67 23.51 -5.32
CA ARG A 63 -8.70 22.57 -4.74
C ARG A 63 -7.29 23.15 -4.77
N ALA A 64 -6.84 23.69 -5.91
CA ALA A 64 -5.53 24.33 -6.03
C ALA A 64 -5.39 25.51 -5.06
N MET A 65 -6.44 26.34 -4.91
CA MET A 65 -6.44 27.46 -3.96
C MET A 65 -6.32 27.00 -2.51
N GLN A 66 -7.10 26.00 -2.09
CA GLN A 66 -7.01 25.41 -0.76
C GLN A 66 -5.64 24.75 -0.52
N THR A 67 -5.10 24.07 -1.53
CA THR A 67 -3.76 23.48 -1.47
C THR A 67 -2.69 24.55 -1.28
N ALA A 68 -2.73 25.64 -2.03
CA ALA A 68 -1.79 26.75 -1.90
C ALA A 68 -1.86 27.43 -0.51
N GLN A 69 -3.07 27.66 0.00
CA GLN A 69 -3.28 28.18 1.35
C GLN A 69 -2.69 27.25 2.40
N LEU A 70 -3.02 25.95 2.34
CA LEU A 70 -2.51 24.95 3.28
C LEU A 70 -1.00 24.79 3.22
N LEU A 71 -0.40 24.82 2.03
CA LEU A 71 1.05 24.79 1.85
C LEU A 71 1.70 25.99 2.55
N SER A 72 1.17 27.19 2.37
CA SER A 72 1.67 28.39 3.04
C SER A 72 1.57 28.28 4.56
N GLU A 73 0.42 27.84 5.10
CA GLU A 73 0.18 27.76 6.54
C GLU A 73 0.92 26.61 7.23
N LYS A 74 0.89 25.41 6.64
CA LYS A 74 1.33 24.16 7.32
C LYS A 74 2.75 23.78 6.99
N VAL A 75 3.23 24.14 5.79
CA VAL A 75 4.57 23.77 5.29
C VAL A 75 5.50 24.98 5.29
N GLY A 76 4.98 26.17 5.01
CA GLY A 76 5.78 27.38 4.77
C GLY A 76 6.39 27.33 3.36
N ALA A 77 5.53 27.08 2.36
CA ALA A 77 5.94 26.82 0.99
C ALA A 77 6.70 27.97 0.34
N GLU A 78 7.62 27.60 -0.55
CA GLU A 78 8.32 28.51 -1.44
C GLU A 78 7.40 28.98 -2.59
N HIS A 79 7.75 30.10 -3.23
CA HIS A 79 7.05 30.67 -4.37
C HIS A 79 6.80 29.62 -5.48
N ASP A 80 7.83 28.87 -5.87
CA ASP A 80 7.75 27.89 -6.96
C ASP A 80 6.75 26.75 -6.67
N MET A 81 6.61 26.33 -5.41
CA MET A 81 5.63 25.33 -5.02
C MET A 81 4.20 25.84 -5.23
N ILE A 82 3.93 27.09 -4.88
CA ILE A 82 2.60 27.72 -5.06
C ILE A 82 2.31 27.89 -6.54
N MET A 83 3.31 28.34 -7.32
CA MET A 83 3.16 28.46 -8.77
C MET A 83 2.89 27.11 -9.45
N ALA A 84 3.57 26.05 -9.02
CA ALA A 84 3.35 24.70 -9.56
C ALA A 84 1.92 24.18 -9.26
N VAL A 85 1.37 24.48 -8.08
CA VAL A 85 0.00 24.10 -7.71
C VAL A 85 -1.04 24.76 -8.63
N PHE A 86 -0.86 26.03 -8.98
CA PHE A 86 -1.77 26.70 -9.91
C PHE A 86 -1.51 26.35 -11.38
N ALA A 87 -0.26 26.07 -11.76
CA ALA A 87 0.08 25.68 -13.13
C ALA A 87 -0.43 24.28 -13.48
N MET A 88 -0.45 23.36 -12.52
CA MET A 88 -0.82 21.97 -12.77
C MET A 88 -2.22 21.79 -13.39
N PRO A 89 -3.31 22.36 -12.84
CA PRO A 89 -4.64 22.26 -13.45
C PRO A 89 -4.69 22.84 -14.88
N LEU A 90 -3.91 23.89 -15.18
CA LEU A 90 -3.83 24.51 -16.49
C LEU A 90 -3.14 23.59 -17.51
N VAL A 91 -2.12 22.85 -17.07
CA VAL A 91 -1.44 21.86 -17.92
C VAL A 91 -2.29 20.60 -18.09
N THR A 92 -2.96 20.15 -17.05
CA THR A 92 -3.84 18.97 -17.11
C THR A 92 -5.07 19.19 -18.01
N SER A 93 -5.56 20.42 -18.09
CA SER A 93 -6.65 20.82 -19.00
C SER A 93 -6.18 21.08 -20.44
N GLU A 94 -4.88 20.85 -20.74
CA GLU A 94 -4.24 21.11 -22.05
C GLU A 94 -4.27 22.61 -22.46
N TYR A 95 -4.58 23.48 -21.52
CA TYR A 95 -4.60 24.92 -21.78
C TYR A 95 -3.19 25.49 -21.93
N TRP A 96 -2.26 25.05 -21.04
CA TRP A 96 -0.83 25.36 -21.14
C TRP A 96 -0.03 24.11 -21.46
N SER A 97 0.96 24.30 -22.34
CA SER A 97 2.03 23.32 -22.49
C SER A 97 3.07 23.47 -21.38
N ILE A 98 3.88 22.45 -21.17
CA ILE A 98 5.02 22.53 -20.25
C ILE A 98 6.01 23.62 -20.68
N ASP A 99 6.14 23.88 -21.98
CA ASP A 99 7.01 24.93 -22.49
C ASP A 99 6.47 26.34 -22.18
N ASP A 100 5.15 26.51 -22.12
CA ASP A 100 4.55 27.75 -21.64
C ASP A 100 4.86 28.01 -20.17
N VAL A 101 4.76 26.98 -19.33
CA VAL A 101 5.16 27.05 -17.91
C VAL A 101 6.65 27.40 -17.78
N ALA A 102 7.53 26.80 -18.61
CA ALA A 102 8.97 27.08 -18.61
C ALA A 102 9.26 28.54 -18.96
N ARG A 103 8.55 29.08 -19.95
CA ARG A 103 8.71 30.46 -20.41
C ARG A 103 8.19 31.48 -19.38
N LEU A 104 7.07 31.17 -18.71
CA LEU A 104 6.38 32.11 -17.80
C LEU A 104 6.96 32.09 -16.39
N TYR A 105 7.36 30.91 -15.89
CA TYR A 105 7.66 30.68 -14.46
C TYR A 105 8.98 29.97 -14.21
N GLY A 106 9.73 29.62 -15.25
CA GLY A 106 11.08 29.08 -15.12
C GLY A 106 11.15 27.55 -14.97
N LYS A 107 12.41 27.06 -14.94
CA LYS A 107 12.70 25.62 -14.99
C LYS A 107 12.35 24.89 -13.68
N ASP A 108 12.42 25.55 -12.53
CA ASP A 108 12.15 24.93 -11.24
C ASP A 108 10.66 24.63 -11.07
N VAL A 109 9.78 25.55 -11.48
CA VAL A 109 8.34 25.30 -11.53
C VAL A 109 8.00 24.16 -12.48
N VAL A 110 8.64 24.09 -13.66
CA VAL A 110 8.47 22.99 -14.62
C VAL A 110 8.84 21.64 -13.99
N LYS A 111 9.95 21.59 -13.24
CA LYS A 111 10.38 20.36 -12.56
C LYS A 111 9.31 19.85 -11.60
N LEU A 112 8.74 20.75 -10.80
CA LEU A 112 7.66 20.43 -9.88
C LEU A 112 6.39 19.98 -10.60
N VAL A 113 5.96 20.71 -11.64
CA VAL A 113 4.78 20.36 -12.45
C VAL A 113 4.93 18.99 -13.10
N ARG A 114 6.10 18.67 -13.68
CA ARG A 114 6.37 17.33 -14.23
C ARG A 114 6.26 16.23 -13.18
N GLY A 115 6.78 16.46 -11.97
CA GLY A 115 6.65 15.53 -10.86
C GLY A 115 5.18 15.30 -10.46
N LEU A 116 4.39 16.36 -10.38
CA LEU A 116 2.96 16.29 -10.08
C LEU A 116 2.17 15.56 -11.17
N LEU A 117 2.43 15.87 -12.45
CA LEU A 117 1.78 15.19 -13.59
C LEU A 117 2.08 13.70 -13.59
N LYS A 118 3.35 13.32 -13.38
CA LYS A 118 3.76 11.91 -13.31
C LYS A 118 3.00 11.17 -12.19
N SER A 119 2.81 11.80 -11.04
CA SER A 119 2.02 11.23 -9.95
C SER A 119 0.54 11.09 -10.32
N HIS A 120 -0.04 12.10 -10.97
CA HIS A 120 -1.45 12.11 -11.36
C HIS A 120 -1.78 11.08 -12.46
N GLU A 121 -0.92 10.92 -13.46
CA GLU A 121 -1.08 9.91 -14.52
C GLU A 121 -1.04 8.48 -13.94
N LEU A 122 -0.22 8.26 -12.93
CA LEU A 122 -0.11 6.96 -12.27
C LEU A 122 -1.36 6.63 -11.46
N ASP A 123 -1.93 7.60 -10.75
CA ASP A 123 -3.18 7.43 -9.99
C ASP A 123 -4.35 7.03 -10.92
N SER A 124 -4.46 7.69 -12.07
CA SER A 124 -5.52 7.43 -13.06
C SER A 124 -5.43 6.04 -13.70
N LYS A 125 -4.21 5.50 -13.89
CA LYS A 125 -3.96 4.22 -14.60
C LYS A 125 -3.96 3.00 -13.69
N LEU A 126 -3.42 3.12 -12.47
CA LEU A 126 -3.09 1.98 -11.62
C LEU A 126 -3.91 1.90 -10.34
N GLY A 127 -4.53 3.01 -9.91
CA GLY A 127 -5.15 3.14 -8.60
C GLY A 127 -4.11 3.29 -7.47
N ALA A 128 -4.37 4.20 -6.53
CA ALA A 128 -3.43 4.63 -5.49
C ALA A 128 -2.98 3.52 -4.50
N MET A 129 -3.62 2.36 -4.51
CA MET A 129 -3.27 1.21 -3.64
C MET A 129 -2.43 0.14 -4.35
N SER A 130 -1.99 0.38 -5.60
CA SER A 130 -1.14 -0.57 -6.31
C SER A 130 0.33 -0.44 -5.91
N SER A 131 1.06 -1.58 -5.95
CA SER A 131 2.53 -1.61 -5.72
C SER A 131 3.28 -0.69 -6.68
N GLU A 132 2.81 -0.63 -7.91
CA GLU A 132 3.44 0.13 -8.97
C GLU A 132 3.23 1.64 -8.78
N TYR A 133 2.03 2.06 -8.36
CA TYR A 133 1.78 3.44 -7.96
C TYR A 133 2.70 3.86 -6.80
N PHE A 134 2.75 3.05 -5.74
CA PHE A 134 3.59 3.33 -4.57
C PHE A 134 5.08 3.42 -4.93
N LYS A 135 5.59 2.49 -5.75
CA LYS A 135 6.96 2.50 -6.26
C LYS A 135 7.27 3.77 -7.06
N ASN A 136 6.38 4.14 -7.97
CA ASN A 136 6.55 5.30 -8.83
C ASN A 136 6.43 6.62 -8.05
N LEU A 137 5.52 6.69 -7.07
CA LEU A 137 5.43 7.80 -6.14
C LEU A 137 6.76 7.98 -5.40
N LEU A 138 7.35 6.90 -4.89
CA LEU A 138 8.65 6.93 -4.23
C LEU A 138 9.80 7.33 -5.19
N MET A 139 9.73 7.02 -6.50
CA MET A 139 10.71 7.52 -7.47
C MET A 139 10.58 9.03 -7.69
N VAL A 140 9.36 9.57 -7.73
CA VAL A 140 9.13 11.03 -7.77
C VAL A 140 9.71 11.70 -6.53
N PHE A 141 9.68 11.04 -5.37
CA PHE A 141 10.36 11.45 -4.15
C PHE A 141 11.86 11.68 -4.33
N ALA A 142 12.51 10.73 -5.01
CA ALA A 142 13.95 10.78 -5.20
C ALA A 142 14.38 11.97 -6.08
N ASP A 143 13.47 12.49 -6.92
CA ASP A 143 13.76 13.58 -7.83
C ASP A 143 13.61 14.97 -7.18
N ASP A 144 12.53 15.19 -6.42
CA ASP A 144 12.31 16.46 -5.70
C ASP A 144 11.29 16.29 -4.56
N ILE A 145 11.76 16.46 -3.32
CA ILE A 145 10.93 16.29 -2.11
C ILE A 145 9.78 17.31 -2.03
N ARG A 146 9.89 18.48 -2.66
CA ARG A 146 8.83 19.50 -2.67
C ARG A 146 7.54 18.97 -3.29
N VAL A 147 7.66 18.11 -4.30
CA VAL A 147 6.50 17.48 -4.96
C VAL A 147 5.64 16.74 -3.96
N ILE A 148 6.25 16.07 -2.99
CA ILE A 148 5.50 15.31 -1.99
C ILE A 148 4.81 16.17 -0.95
N PHE A 149 5.44 17.24 -0.53
CA PHE A 149 4.75 18.20 0.31
C PHE A 149 3.47 18.69 -0.38
N ILE A 150 3.56 18.99 -1.69
CA ILE A 150 2.41 19.39 -2.49
C ILE A 150 1.36 18.27 -2.52
N ILE A 151 1.74 17.03 -2.84
CA ILE A 151 0.81 15.90 -2.98
C ILE A 151 0.10 15.60 -1.65
N ILE A 152 0.82 15.58 -0.52
CA ILE A 152 0.21 15.32 0.80
C ILE A 152 -0.79 16.41 1.16
N VAL A 153 -0.42 17.68 0.93
CA VAL A 153 -1.28 18.82 1.26
C VAL A 153 -2.46 18.92 0.29
N ASP A 154 -2.26 18.57 -0.98
CA ASP A 154 -3.33 18.50 -1.98
C ASP A 154 -4.36 17.40 -1.64
N ASN A 155 -3.89 16.25 -1.13
CA ASN A 155 -4.79 15.22 -0.61
C ASN A 155 -5.57 15.72 0.62
N LEU A 156 -4.95 16.50 1.51
CA LEU A 156 -5.68 17.11 2.63
C LEU A 156 -6.74 18.11 2.16
N ALA A 157 -6.44 18.94 1.16
CA ALA A 157 -7.39 19.84 0.54
C ALA A 157 -8.58 19.06 -0.06
N LEU A 158 -8.29 17.99 -0.81
CA LEU A 158 -9.30 17.08 -1.34
C LEU A 158 -10.17 16.51 -0.21
N MET A 159 -9.57 15.96 0.83
CA MET A 159 -10.30 15.39 1.97
C MET A 159 -11.26 16.39 2.62
N ARG A 160 -10.86 17.66 2.74
CA ARG A 160 -11.76 18.74 3.25
C ARG A 160 -12.97 18.95 2.34
N MET A 161 -12.77 18.94 1.02
CA MET A 161 -13.84 19.14 0.04
C MET A 161 -14.84 17.97 -0.02
N LEU A 162 -14.43 16.76 0.38
CA LEU A 162 -15.28 15.54 0.33
C LEU A 162 -16.36 15.49 1.42
N ASN A 163 -16.43 16.44 2.34
CA ASN A 163 -17.38 16.39 3.47
C ASN A 163 -18.86 16.23 3.02
N ASN A 164 -19.25 16.84 1.91
CA ASN A 164 -20.59 16.80 1.35
C ASN A 164 -20.63 16.16 -0.06
N HIS A 165 -19.62 15.38 -0.41
CA HIS A 165 -19.55 14.74 -1.71
C HIS A 165 -20.60 13.63 -1.83
N PRO A 166 -21.37 13.55 -2.94
CA PRO A 166 -22.48 12.62 -3.08
C PRO A 166 -22.04 11.16 -3.24
N ASP A 167 -20.84 10.91 -3.75
CA ASP A 167 -20.31 9.55 -3.97
C ASP A 167 -19.55 9.04 -2.74
N ASP A 168 -20.21 8.17 -1.97
CA ASP A 168 -19.63 7.52 -0.79
C ASP A 168 -18.48 6.57 -1.13
N LYS A 169 -18.50 5.92 -2.29
CA LYS A 169 -17.43 4.99 -2.69
C LYS A 169 -16.16 5.76 -2.99
N TYR A 170 -16.29 6.88 -3.70
CA TYR A 170 -15.16 7.76 -3.96
C TYR A 170 -14.59 8.32 -2.66
N ARG A 171 -15.45 8.81 -1.74
CA ARG A 171 -15.03 9.33 -0.43
C ARG A 171 -14.27 8.29 0.38
N LEU A 172 -14.78 7.04 0.45
CA LEU A 172 -14.10 5.95 1.17
C LEU A 172 -12.78 5.54 0.52
N ARG A 173 -12.67 5.55 -0.82
CA ARG A 173 -11.43 5.29 -1.53
C ARG A 173 -10.36 6.31 -1.12
N VAL A 174 -10.65 7.61 -1.25
CA VAL A 174 -9.71 8.68 -0.88
C VAL A 174 -9.34 8.62 0.61
N THR A 175 -10.30 8.25 1.46
CA THR A 175 -10.08 8.05 2.90
C THR A 175 -9.06 6.95 3.17
N ASN A 176 -9.18 5.81 2.49
CA ASN A 176 -8.23 4.70 2.63
C ASN A 176 -6.83 5.08 2.12
N GLU A 177 -6.75 5.80 1.01
CA GLU A 177 -5.49 6.35 0.48
C GLU A 177 -4.84 7.30 1.50
N ALA A 178 -5.63 8.21 2.10
CA ALA A 178 -5.16 9.12 3.13
C ALA A 178 -4.58 8.37 4.35
N LEU A 179 -5.27 7.34 4.86
CA LEU A 179 -4.81 6.56 6.02
C LEU A 179 -3.61 5.66 5.72
N CYS A 180 -3.62 5.00 4.56
CA CYS A 180 -2.59 4.00 4.24
C CYS A 180 -1.31 4.63 3.69
N LEU A 181 -1.39 5.78 3.03
CA LEU A 181 -0.28 6.38 2.31
C LEU A 181 0.08 7.78 2.83
N TYR A 182 -0.84 8.75 2.77
CA TYR A 182 -0.50 10.15 2.99
C TYR A 182 -0.31 10.53 4.47
N ALA A 183 -1.07 9.97 5.39
CA ALA A 183 -0.87 10.22 6.83
C ALA A 183 0.44 9.62 7.36
N PRO A 184 0.85 8.39 7.00
CA PRO A 184 2.19 7.86 7.28
C PRO A 184 3.32 8.70 6.68
N LEU A 185 3.18 9.15 5.43
CA LEU A 185 4.15 10.04 4.78
C LEU A 185 4.27 11.38 5.53
N ALA A 186 3.15 12.02 5.85
CA ALA A 186 3.12 13.25 6.62
C ALA A 186 3.81 13.09 7.99
N HIS A 187 3.62 11.93 8.64
CA HIS A 187 4.32 11.60 9.90
C HIS A 187 5.84 11.53 9.72
N LYS A 188 6.32 10.80 8.71
CA LYS A 188 7.78 10.69 8.42
C LYS A 188 8.40 12.05 8.12
N LEU A 189 7.69 12.89 7.38
CA LEU A 189 8.13 14.24 7.06
C LEU A 189 7.99 15.24 8.24
N GLY A 190 7.44 14.81 9.37
CA GLY A 190 7.22 15.66 10.54
C GLY A 190 6.04 16.62 10.43
N LEU A 191 5.19 16.48 9.41
CA LEU A 191 3.99 17.30 9.20
C LEU A 191 2.85 16.84 10.14
N TYR A 192 3.05 16.95 11.44
CA TYR A 192 2.13 16.36 12.43
C TYR A 192 0.72 16.95 12.43
N LYS A 193 0.56 18.23 12.08
CA LYS A 193 -0.76 18.88 11.94
C LYS A 193 -1.52 18.30 10.74
N VAL A 194 -0.85 18.18 9.60
CA VAL A 194 -1.43 17.58 8.38
C VAL A 194 -1.81 16.13 8.63
N LYS A 195 -0.90 15.35 9.21
CA LYS A 195 -1.14 13.95 9.61
C LYS A 195 -2.38 13.81 10.49
N SER A 196 -2.46 14.60 11.56
CA SER A 196 -3.57 14.51 12.52
C SER A 196 -4.91 14.88 11.88
N GLU A 197 -4.93 15.86 10.99
CA GLU A 197 -6.14 16.27 10.28
C GLU A 197 -6.58 15.25 9.24
N LEU A 198 -5.63 14.65 8.49
CA LEU A 198 -5.91 13.52 7.58
C LEU A 198 -6.54 12.33 8.34
N GLU A 199 -5.98 11.97 9.50
CA GLU A 199 -6.51 10.90 10.35
C GLU A 199 -7.90 11.24 10.92
N ASP A 200 -8.12 12.47 11.39
CA ASP A 200 -9.41 12.91 11.94
C ASP A 200 -10.51 12.93 10.87
N LEU A 201 -10.21 13.44 9.67
CA LEU A 201 -11.13 13.40 8.53
C LEU A 201 -11.39 11.96 8.07
N SER A 202 -10.38 11.12 8.11
CA SER A 202 -10.53 9.71 7.74
C SER A 202 -11.47 8.98 8.70
N LEU A 203 -11.34 9.20 10.00
CA LEU A 203 -12.29 8.65 10.98
C LEU A 203 -13.70 9.21 10.77
N LYS A 204 -13.82 10.50 10.48
CA LYS A 204 -15.10 11.16 10.21
C LYS A 204 -15.84 10.54 9.03
N TYR A 205 -15.12 10.05 8.01
CA TYR A 205 -15.72 9.46 6.81
C TYR A 205 -15.88 7.95 6.90
N SER A 206 -15.04 7.25 7.65
CA SER A 206 -15.12 5.80 7.83
C SER A 206 -16.05 5.38 8.98
N ASP A 207 -16.08 6.14 10.08
CA ASP A 207 -16.90 5.89 11.28
C ASP A 207 -17.42 7.20 11.86
N ARG A 208 -18.45 7.73 11.22
CA ARG A 208 -19.03 9.04 11.55
C ARG A 208 -19.67 9.06 12.94
N GLU A 209 -20.22 7.94 13.39
CA GLU A 209 -20.85 7.84 14.70
C GLU A 209 -19.82 7.96 15.80
N MET A 210 -18.74 7.22 15.70
CA MET A 210 -17.63 7.26 16.67
C MET A 210 -16.92 8.61 16.67
N TYR A 211 -16.70 9.20 15.48
CA TYR A 211 -16.15 10.55 15.38
C TYR A 211 -17.00 11.58 16.12
N ASN A 212 -18.31 11.57 15.85
CA ASN A 212 -19.27 12.51 16.48
C ASN A 212 -19.37 12.27 17.99
N PHE A 213 -19.38 11.01 18.44
CA PHE A 213 -19.37 10.68 19.87
C PHE A 213 -18.17 11.29 20.60
N ILE A 214 -16.95 11.08 20.08
CA ILE A 214 -15.75 11.65 20.68
C ILE A 214 -15.75 13.18 20.62
N ALA A 215 -16.17 13.78 19.50
CA ALA A 215 -16.27 15.22 19.33
C ALA A 215 -17.26 15.85 20.34
N GLN A 216 -18.41 15.23 20.56
CA GLN A 216 -19.40 15.68 21.56
C GLN A 216 -18.85 15.57 22.97
N GLU A 217 -18.21 14.45 23.34
CA GLU A 217 -17.56 14.29 24.64
C GLU A 217 -16.48 15.35 24.90
N LEU A 218 -15.68 15.70 23.88
CA LEU A 218 -14.68 16.74 23.97
C LEU A 218 -15.31 18.14 24.10
N ASN A 219 -16.38 18.42 23.37
CA ASN A 219 -17.06 19.71 23.39
C ASN A 219 -17.85 19.93 24.69
N SER A 220 -18.54 18.91 25.20
CA SER A 220 -19.28 18.99 26.47
C SER A 220 -18.37 19.36 27.65
N LYS A 221 -17.12 18.94 27.61
CA LYS A 221 -16.12 19.20 28.67
C LYS A 221 -15.17 20.36 28.33
N LYS A 222 -15.42 21.12 27.23
CA LYS A 222 -14.50 22.16 26.76
C LYS A 222 -14.26 23.23 27.82
N LYS A 223 -15.32 23.82 28.37
CA LYS A 223 -15.23 24.87 29.40
C LYS A 223 -14.44 24.39 30.63
N TYR A 224 -14.79 23.20 31.13
CA TYR A 224 -14.09 22.61 32.26
C TYR A 224 -12.60 22.37 31.96
N ARG A 225 -12.30 21.86 30.76
CA ARG A 225 -10.92 21.64 30.32
C ARG A 225 -10.12 22.92 30.22
N ASP A 226 -10.71 24.00 29.64
CA ASP A 226 -10.05 25.27 29.47
C ASP A 226 -9.78 25.95 30.84
N GLU A 227 -10.72 25.85 31.78
CA GLU A 227 -10.55 26.30 33.18
C GLU A 227 -9.47 25.48 33.91
N TYR A 228 -9.45 24.17 33.74
CA TYR A 228 -8.42 23.27 34.30
C TYR A 228 -7.03 23.60 33.75
N ILE A 229 -6.89 23.74 32.42
CA ILE A 229 -5.61 24.12 31.79
C ILE A 229 -5.13 25.46 32.30
N ALA A 230 -6.01 26.45 32.41
CA ALA A 230 -5.68 27.75 32.97
C ALA A 230 -5.18 27.66 34.41
N SER A 231 -5.85 26.88 35.27
CA SER A 231 -5.42 26.64 36.66
C SER A 231 -4.06 25.98 36.79
N PHE A 232 -3.70 25.12 35.81
CA PHE A 232 -2.38 24.52 35.73
C PHE A 232 -1.30 25.48 35.23
N ILE A 233 -1.63 26.30 34.20
CA ILE A 233 -0.68 27.20 33.54
C ILE A 233 -0.30 28.36 34.44
N GLU A 234 -1.23 28.94 35.14
CA GLU A 234 -1.00 30.22 35.91
C GLU A 234 0.12 30.09 36.96
N PRO A 235 0.19 29.04 37.81
CA PRO A 235 1.33 28.83 38.71
C PRO A 235 2.66 28.62 37.97
N VAL A 236 2.66 27.82 36.91
CA VAL A 236 3.86 27.52 36.11
C VAL A 236 4.41 28.77 35.47
N LYS A 237 3.53 29.63 34.94
CA LYS A 237 3.88 30.92 34.32
C LYS A 237 4.62 31.81 35.33
N LYS A 238 4.10 31.97 36.54
CA LYS A 238 4.73 32.78 37.59
C LYS A 238 6.14 32.29 37.97
N GLU A 239 6.35 30.98 38.07
CA GLU A 239 7.67 30.47 38.41
C GLU A 239 8.67 30.55 37.25
N LEU A 240 8.24 30.38 36.00
CA LEU A 240 9.07 30.59 34.81
C LEU A 240 9.47 32.05 34.67
N GLU A 241 8.54 33.01 34.92
CA GLU A 241 8.81 34.46 34.93
C GLU A 241 9.81 34.87 36.02
N LYS A 242 9.68 34.32 37.26
CA LYS A 242 10.65 34.52 38.34
C LYS A 242 12.03 34.01 37.98
N ALA A 243 12.12 32.97 37.20
CA ALA A 243 13.38 32.39 36.73
C ALA A 243 14.03 33.20 35.59
N GLY A 244 13.37 34.29 35.12
CA GLY A 244 13.86 35.15 34.05
C GLY A 244 13.77 34.50 32.65
N LEU A 245 12.90 33.51 32.44
CA LEU A 245 12.68 32.90 31.16
C LEU A 245 11.62 33.71 30.37
N VAL A 246 11.87 33.87 29.07
CA VAL A 246 10.88 34.44 28.12
C VAL A 246 10.24 33.27 27.39
N PHE A 247 8.90 33.20 27.43
CA PHE A 247 8.19 32.00 26.92
C PHE A 247 6.75 32.34 26.53
N GLU A 248 6.18 31.40 25.76
CA GLU A 248 4.75 31.30 25.47
C GLU A 248 4.24 29.93 25.96
N ILE A 249 3.05 29.91 26.61
CA ILE A 249 2.41 28.64 27.01
C ILE A 249 1.10 28.47 26.26
N LYS A 250 0.94 27.29 25.62
CA LYS A 250 -0.27 26.93 24.86
C LYS A 250 -0.86 25.61 25.37
N GLY A 251 -2.17 25.60 25.60
CA GLY A 251 -2.90 24.35 25.77
C GLY A 251 -3.04 23.63 24.44
N ARG A 252 -2.92 22.30 24.44
CA ARG A 252 -3.09 21.48 23.25
C ARG A 252 -4.16 20.42 23.47
N THR A 253 -5.11 20.30 22.55
CA THR A 253 -6.08 19.21 22.50
C THR A 253 -5.54 18.09 21.61
N LYS A 254 -5.71 16.86 22.03
CA LYS A 254 -5.33 15.67 21.25
C LYS A 254 -6.33 15.45 20.12
N SER A 255 -5.87 14.96 18.96
CA SER A 255 -6.73 14.64 17.81
C SER A 255 -7.74 13.54 18.14
N ILE A 256 -8.92 13.62 17.54
CA ILE A 256 -10.03 12.68 17.75
C ILE A 256 -9.59 11.25 17.37
N TYR A 257 -8.89 11.07 16.26
CA TYR A 257 -8.34 9.79 15.84
C TYR A 257 -7.35 9.20 16.86
N SER A 258 -6.48 10.04 17.43
CA SER A 258 -5.53 9.61 18.47
C SER A 258 -6.23 9.16 19.73
N ILE A 259 -7.35 9.79 20.10
CA ILE A 259 -8.22 9.41 21.22
C ILE A 259 -8.88 8.05 20.90
N TRP A 260 -9.53 7.94 19.74
CA TRP A 260 -10.14 6.69 19.28
C TRP A 260 -9.17 5.51 19.29
N ASN A 261 -7.96 5.71 18.78
CA ASN A 261 -6.93 4.68 18.70
C ASN A 261 -6.51 4.21 20.11
N LYS A 262 -6.46 5.12 21.11
CA LYS A 262 -6.18 4.77 22.51
C LYS A 262 -7.34 4.04 23.15
N MET A 263 -8.58 4.50 22.92
CA MET A 263 -9.78 3.80 23.39
C MET A 263 -9.78 2.34 22.90
N LYS A 264 -9.50 2.14 21.60
CA LYS A 264 -9.46 0.80 20.99
C LYS A 264 -8.32 -0.07 21.53
N LYS A 265 -7.12 0.50 21.69
CA LYS A 265 -5.94 -0.26 22.17
C LYS A 265 -6.00 -0.60 23.65
N GLN A 266 -6.56 0.29 24.48
CA GLN A 266 -6.58 0.15 25.94
C GLN A 266 -7.93 -0.32 26.47
N GLN A 267 -8.94 -0.46 25.62
CA GLN A 267 -10.32 -0.86 25.99
C GLN A 267 -10.93 0.06 27.06
N ILE A 268 -10.68 1.39 26.96
CA ILE A 268 -11.15 2.40 27.91
C ILE A 268 -12.01 3.46 27.21
N GLY A 269 -12.92 4.08 27.95
CA GLY A 269 -13.70 5.22 27.46
C GLY A 269 -12.87 6.51 27.37
N VAL A 270 -13.43 7.57 26.74
CA VAL A 270 -12.77 8.89 26.59
C VAL A 270 -12.30 9.44 27.93
N SER A 271 -13.09 9.28 29.00
CA SER A 271 -12.75 9.76 30.34
C SER A 271 -11.58 9.03 31.00
N GLY A 272 -11.22 7.82 30.54
CA GLY A 272 -10.10 7.02 31.05
C GLY A 272 -8.76 7.38 30.42
N ILE A 273 -8.72 8.30 29.45
CA ILE A 273 -7.49 8.69 28.75
C ILE A 273 -6.74 9.74 29.57
N TYR A 274 -5.59 9.37 30.13
CA TYR A 274 -4.79 10.20 31.04
C TYR A 274 -4.17 11.45 30.40
N ASP A 275 -3.92 11.47 29.07
CA ASP A 275 -3.22 12.54 28.33
C ASP A 275 -4.16 13.37 27.42
N LEU A 276 -5.39 13.57 27.87
CA LEU A 276 -6.32 14.49 27.21
C LEU A 276 -5.87 15.95 27.37
N PHE A 277 -5.16 16.25 28.47
CA PHE A 277 -4.64 17.56 28.80
C PHE A 277 -3.16 17.61 28.46
N ALA A 278 -2.81 18.44 27.49
CA ALA A 278 -1.42 18.69 27.14
C ALA A 278 -1.15 20.19 27.15
N VAL A 279 -0.01 20.57 27.69
CA VAL A 279 0.47 21.94 27.77
C VAL A 279 1.83 22.01 27.08
N ARG A 280 2.03 23.06 26.30
CA ARG A 280 3.27 23.31 25.59
C ARG A 280 3.89 24.60 26.10
N VAL A 281 5.15 24.51 26.54
CA VAL A 281 5.98 25.65 26.93
C VAL A 281 6.97 25.89 25.78
N ILE A 282 6.89 27.06 25.16
CA ILE A 282 7.72 27.47 24.04
C ILE A 282 8.62 28.60 24.54
N LEU A 283 9.93 28.32 24.63
CA LEU A 283 10.93 29.26 25.13
C LEU A 283 11.46 30.16 24.01
N ASP A 284 11.60 31.44 24.29
CA ASP A 284 12.23 32.41 23.39
C ASP A 284 13.73 32.46 23.65
N SER A 285 14.40 31.32 23.41
CA SER A 285 15.83 31.15 23.61
C SER A 285 16.49 30.76 22.29
N GLU A 286 17.70 31.25 22.05
CA GLU A 286 18.45 31.00 20.81
C GLU A 286 19.86 30.46 21.10
N GLY A 287 20.40 29.71 20.13
CA GLY A 287 21.76 29.23 20.12
C GLY A 287 22.12 28.32 21.29
N LYS A 288 23.21 28.65 22.03
CA LYS A 288 23.75 27.77 23.10
C LYS A 288 22.84 27.68 24.34
N SER A 289 21.94 28.64 24.57
CA SER A 289 21.07 28.66 25.74
C SER A 289 19.82 27.78 25.58
N GLU A 290 19.41 27.45 24.35
CA GLU A 290 18.17 26.71 24.08
C GLU A 290 18.02 25.46 24.93
N TYR A 291 19.03 24.60 24.93
CA TYR A 291 19.02 23.34 25.68
C TYR A 291 18.99 23.55 27.20
N ALA A 292 19.83 24.49 27.68
CA ALA A 292 19.91 24.80 29.10
C ALA A 292 18.58 25.36 29.63
N ASP A 293 17.95 26.26 28.89
CA ASP A 293 16.68 26.87 29.26
C ASP A 293 15.54 25.85 29.23
N CYS A 294 15.55 24.92 28.27
CA CYS A 294 14.58 23.81 28.24
C CYS A 294 14.71 22.93 29.49
N TRP A 295 15.91 22.57 29.91
CA TRP A 295 16.14 21.81 31.12
C TRP A 295 15.81 22.59 32.38
N LYS A 296 16.07 23.89 32.41
CA LYS A 296 15.68 24.78 33.50
C LYS A 296 14.16 24.85 33.66
N ALA A 297 13.42 25.01 32.56
CA ALA A 297 11.96 24.98 32.57
C ALA A 297 11.42 23.61 33.00
N PHE A 298 12.04 22.51 32.54
CA PHE A 298 11.69 21.15 32.97
C PHE A 298 11.86 20.97 34.47
N SER A 299 12.95 21.44 35.04
CA SER A 299 13.23 21.35 36.49
C SER A 299 12.17 22.14 37.27
N ILE A 300 11.80 23.33 36.84
CA ILE A 300 10.77 24.15 37.50
C ILE A 300 9.43 23.41 37.51
N VAL A 301 8.98 22.91 36.35
CA VAL A 301 7.70 22.21 36.24
C VAL A 301 7.67 20.94 37.12
N THR A 302 8.76 20.14 37.11
CA THR A 302 8.81 18.89 37.84
C THR A 302 9.04 19.07 39.35
N ASN A 303 9.57 20.20 39.77
CA ASN A 303 9.61 20.57 41.19
C ASN A 303 8.24 21.02 41.72
N MET A 304 7.44 21.66 40.87
CA MET A 304 6.08 22.08 41.27
C MET A 304 5.09 20.91 41.26
N TYR A 305 5.20 20.02 40.30
CA TYR A 305 4.28 18.90 40.11
C TYR A 305 5.04 17.58 39.98
N PRO A 306 4.75 16.59 40.82
CA PRO A 306 5.39 15.28 40.73
C PRO A 306 5.22 14.67 39.35
N HIS A 307 6.34 14.25 38.74
CA HIS A 307 6.30 13.66 37.40
C HIS A 307 6.44 12.13 37.47
N ASN A 308 5.99 11.46 36.40
CA ASN A 308 6.19 10.03 36.21
C ASN A 308 7.49 9.79 35.42
N PRO A 309 8.57 9.25 36.07
CA PRO A 309 9.86 9.04 35.41
C PRO A 309 9.77 8.09 34.19
N ASN A 310 8.89 7.09 34.25
CA ASN A 310 8.70 6.11 33.15
C ASN A 310 8.04 6.73 31.90
N ARG A 311 7.47 7.93 32.03
CA ARG A 311 6.83 8.66 30.94
C ARG A 311 7.60 9.90 30.50
N MET A 312 8.75 10.16 31.09
CA MET A 312 9.65 11.18 30.61
C MET A 312 10.19 10.80 29.21
N ARG A 313 10.32 11.78 28.32
CA ARG A 313 10.95 11.62 27.01
C ARG A 313 11.90 12.77 26.77
N ASP A 314 13.16 12.43 26.57
CA ASP A 314 14.23 13.36 26.23
C ASP A 314 14.55 13.22 24.74
N TRP A 315 13.96 14.08 23.94
CA TRP A 315 14.30 14.23 22.53
C TRP A 315 15.16 15.48 22.27
N LEU A 316 15.74 16.08 23.30
CA LEU A 316 16.79 17.07 23.14
C LEU A 316 18.15 16.40 23.00
N SER A 317 18.46 15.47 23.92
CA SER A 317 19.73 14.73 23.89
C SER A 317 19.78 13.75 22.72
N ALA A 318 18.64 13.20 22.30
CA ALA A 318 18.51 12.25 21.20
C ALA A 318 17.32 12.62 20.29
N PRO A 319 17.49 13.58 19.35
CA PRO A 319 16.45 14.00 18.44
C PRO A 319 15.90 12.86 17.59
N LYS A 320 14.61 12.95 17.22
CA LYS A 320 14.01 11.99 16.29
C LYS A 320 14.62 12.11 14.88
N SER A 321 14.48 11.05 14.07
CA SER A 321 14.99 11.00 12.68
C SER A 321 14.48 12.14 11.79
N ASN A 322 13.29 12.67 12.10
CA ASN A 322 12.68 13.81 11.42
C ASN A 322 13.10 15.17 12.03
N GLY A 323 14.11 15.22 12.87
CA GLY A 323 14.59 16.46 13.49
C GLY A 323 13.74 16.98 14.65
N TYR A 324 12.75 16.21 15.14
CA TYR A 324 11.92 16.62 16.28
C TYR A 324 12.73 16.65 17.57
N GLU A 325 12.76 17.82 18.24
CA GLU A 325 13.41 18.08 19.51
C GLU A 325 12.40 18.58 20.54
N SER A 326 12.33 18.01 21.74
CA SER A 326 11.46 18.44 22.83
C SER A 326 11.69 17.65 24.10
N LEU A 327 11.53 18.23 25.28
CA LEU A 327 11.37 17.49 26.53
C LEU A 327 9.88 17.24 26.82
N HIS A 328 9.53 16.00 27.16
CA HIS A 328 8.18 15.68 27.58
C HIS A 328 8.18 15.16 29.02
N ALA A 329 7.34 15.74 29.84
CA ALA A 329 7.03 15.28 31.19
C ALA A 329 5.55 14.98 31.31
N THR A 330 5.21 13.90 32.00
CA THR A 330 3.83 13.64 32.43
C THR A 330 3.79 13.89 33.93
N VAL A 331 3.10 14.94 34.35
CA VAL A 331 3.05 15.39 35.73
C VAL A 331 1.64 15.24 36.32
N ILE A 332 1.55 15.15 37.65
CA ILE A 332 0.28 15.16 38.39
C ILE A 332 -0.06 16.62 38.70
N GLY A 333 -0.97 17.20 37.93
CA GLY A 333 -1.46 18.58 38.11
C GLY A 333 -2.54 18.72 39.19
N PRO A 334 -3.24 19.86 39.23
CA PRO A 334 -4.39 20.07 40.10
C PRO A 334 -5.41 18.93 39.99
N GLU A 335 -6.21 18.70 41.04
CA GLU A 335 -7.21 17.63 41.10
C GLU A 335 -6.66 16.21 40.83
N LYS A 336 -5.36 16.01 41.02
CA LYS A 336 -4.66 14.71 40.80
C LYS A 336 -4.81 14.16 39.37
N LYS A 337 -4.98 15.06 38.37
CA LYS A 337 -5.05 14.67 36.97
C LYS A 337 -3.68 14.72 36.32
N TRP A 338 -3.46 13.80 35.39
CA TRP A 338 -2.24 13.76 34.60
C TRP A 338 -2.26 14.85 33.52
N VAL A 339 -1.18 15.59 33.43
CA VAL A 339 -0.93 16.61 32.39
C VAL A 339 0.37 16.27 31.68
N GLU A 340 0.34 16.21 30.34
CA GLU A 340 1.55 16.10 29.52
C GLU A 340 2.08 17.51 29.26
N VAL A 341 3.32 17.78 29.69
CA VAL A 341 4.00 19.04 29.44
C VAL A 341 5.09 18.82 28.40
N GLN A 342 5.05 19.60 27.32
CA GLN A 342 6.03 19.60 26.24
C GLN A 342 6.83 20.90 26.32
N ILE A 343 8.16 20.80 26.42
CA ILE A 343 9.05 21.96 26.57
C ILE A 343 10.03 21.99 25.41
N ARG A 344 10.14 23.15 24.75
CA ARG A 344 11.00 23.35 23.58
C ARG A 344 11.20 24.83 23.28
N SER A 345 12.24 25.18 22.49
CA SER A 345 12.46 26.54 22.01
C SER A 345 11.52 26.89 20.85
N LYS A 346 11.48 28.16 20.42
CA LYS A 346 10.75 28.61 19.22
C LYS A 346 11.22 27.87 17.97
N ARG A 347 12.54 27.71 17.77
CA ARG A 347 13.12 26.95 16.65
C ARG A 347 12.62 25.50 16.65
N MET A 348 12.70 24.84 17.81
CA MET A 348 12.24 23.46 17.98
C MET A 348 10.73 23.34 17.76
N ASP A 349 9.94 24.35 18.15
CA ASP A 349 8.49 24.41 17.90
C ASP A 349 8.18 24.53 16.42
N GLU A 350 8.93 25.32 15.69
CA GLU A 350 8.76 25.48 14.25
C GLU A 350 9.08 24.16 13.51
N ILE A 351 10.18 23.50 13.89
CA ILE A 351 10.53 22.16 13.35
C ILE A 351 9.43 21.13 13.70
N ALA A 352 8.89 21.17 14.93
CA ALA A 352 7.84 20.26 15.35
C ALA A 352 6.47 20.54 14.65
N GLU A 353 6.21 21.75 14.21
CA GLU A 353 4.96 22.15 13.55
C GLU A 353 5.01 21.95 12.03
N ARG A 354 6.17 22.23 11.40
CA ARG A 354 6.38 22.22 9.94
C ARG A 354 7.27 21.07 9.45
N GLY A 355 7.84 20.28 10.37
CA GLY A 355 8.68 19.13 10.04
C GLY A 355 9.96 19.49 9.28
N LEU A 356 10.35 18.61 8.36
CA LEU A 356 11.55 18.81 7.53
C LEU A 356 11.49 20.08 6.67
N ALA A 357 10.31 20.60 6.37
CA ALA A 357 10.15 21.82 5.62
C ALA A 357 10.71 23.06 6.37
N ALA A 358 10.60 23.10 7.71
CA ALA A 358 11.23 24.16 8.53
C ALA A 358 12.77 24.08 8.49
N HIS A 359 13.30 22.86 8.47
CA HIS A 359 14.74 22.64 8.41
C HIS A 359 15.38 23.20 7.13
N TRP A 360 14.63 23.15 6.03
CA TRP A 360 15.07 23.66 4.73
C TRP A 360 15.25 25.19 4.73
N ARG A 361 14.38 25.88 5.40
CA ARG A 361 14.39 27.36 5.51
C ARG A 361 15.61 27.88 6.29
N TYR A 362 16.05 27.14 7.33
CA TYR A 362 17.14 27.58 8.22
C TYR A 362 18.55 27.21 7.75
N LYS A 363 18.74 26.12 7.01
CA LYS A 363 20.07 25.58 6.68
C LYS A 363 20.39 25.52 5.18
N GLY A 364 19.43 25.85 4.29
CA GLY A 364 19.63 25.68 2.85
C GLY A 364 19.80 24.18 2.46
N ILE A 365 20.06 23.92 1.19
CA ILE A 365 20.13 22.56 0.57
C ILE A 365 21.26 21.67 1.17
N LYS A 366 22.13 22.17 2.05
CA LYS A 366 23.34 21.49 2.52
C LYS A 366 23.23 20.72 3.85
N SER A 367 22.06 20.49 4.44
CA SER A 367 21.96 19.62 5.62
C SER A 367 21.63 18.16 5.21
N GLU A 368 22.63 17.49 4.69
CA GLU A 368 22.55 16.20 3.99
C GLU A 368 22.20 14.98 4.87
N GLY A 369 22.39 15.03 6.19
CA GLY A 369 22.37 13.80 7.00
C GLY A 369 21.01 13.13 7.24
N ASN A 370 19.98 13.90 7.60
CA ASN A 370 18.68 13.32 7.99
C ASN A 370 17.76 13.04 6.78
N LEU A 371 17.86 13.87 5.76
CA LEU A 371 17.12 13.69 4.51
C LEU A 371 17.68 12.50 3.73
N ASP A 372 19.02 12.38 3.66
CA ASP A 372 19.70 11.25 3.00
C ASP A 372 19.40 9.92 3.70
N ALA A 373 19.34 9.90 5.03
CA ALA A 373 18.96 8.70 5.77
C ALA A 373 17.52 8.27 5.45
N MET A 374 16.60 9.22 5.33
CA MET A 374 15.22 8.96 4.94
C MET A 374 15.13 8.52 3.47
N MET A 375 15.85 9.19 2.56
CA MET A 375 15.90 8.83 1.14
C MET A 375 16.50 7.45 0.93
N ASN A 376 17.53 7.09 1.70
CA ASN A 376 18.11 5.75 1.67
C ASN A 376 17.15 4.69 2.21
N SER A 377 16.41 4.97 3.28
CA SER A 377 15.34 4.08 3.77
C SER A 377 14.25 3.85 2.72
N VAL A 378 13.86 4.90 2.01
CA VAL A 378 12.90 4.81 0.89
C VAL A 378 13.48 4.00 -0.27
N ARG A 379 14.75 4.21 -0.64
CA ARG A 379 15.44 3.42 -1.68
C ARG A 379 15.54 1.94 -1.30
N ASP A 380 15.90 1.63 -0.06
CA ASP A 380 15.97 0.25 0.46
C ASP A 380 14.61 -0.47 0.32
N ILE A 381 13.50 0.23 0.56
CA ILE A 381 12.13 -0.31 0.37
C ILE A 381 11.82 -0.52 -1.13
N LEU A 382 12.26 0.40 -2.00
CA LEU A 382 12.09 0.30 -3.46
C LEU A 382 12.86 -0.87 -4.06
N GLU A 383 14.09 -1.09 -3.58
CA GLU A 383 14.99 -2.15 -4.04
C GLU A 383 14.62 -3.52 -3.45
N SER A 384 13.62 -3.60 -2.55
CA SER A 384 13.16 -4.89 -2.03
C SER A 384 12.45 -5.71 -3.12
N ASP A 385 12.86 -6.96 -3.30
CA ASP A 385 12.32 -7.91 -4.29
C ASP A 385 10.92 -8.44 -3.97
N SER A 386 10.23 -7.93 -2.95
CA SER A 386 8.87 -8.38 -2.66
C SER A 386 7.90 -7.90 -3.74
N ASN A 387 7.25 -8.84 -4.41
CA ASN A 387 6.21 -8.56 -5.41
C ASN A 387 4.83 -8.27 -4.79
N ASP A 388 4.69 -8.33 -3.46
CA ASP A 388 3.42 -8.07 -2.78
C ASP A 388 3.31 -6.59 -2.35
N PRO A 389 2.34 -5.84 -2.93
CA PRO A 389 2.09 -4.45 -2.58
C PRO A 389 1.76 -4.21 -1.12
N LEU A 390 0.96 -5.12 -0.54
CA LEU A 390 0.52 -5.02 0.85
C LEU A 390 1.69 -5.23 1.84
N GLU A 391 2.67 -6.05 1.48
CA GLU A 391 3.89 -6.21 2.29
C GLU A 391 4.74 -4.94 2.27
N LYS A 392 4.93 -4.29 1.10
CA LYS A 392 5.70 -3.03 0.99
C LYS A 392 5.04 -1.89 1.78
N ILE A 393 3.73 -1.77 1.69
CA ILE A 393 2.96 -0.79 2.46
C ILE A 393 3.05 -1.09 3.97
N LYS A 394 2.96 -2.35 4.38
CA LYS A 394 3.12 -2.76 5.79
C LYS A 394 4.53 -2.48 6.31
N ASP A 395 5.56 -2.81 5.56
CA ASP A 395 6.95 -2.55 5.93
C ASP A 395 7.19 -1.03 6.05
N PHE A 396 6.61 -0.24 5.17
CA PHE A 396 6.64 1.22 5.26
C PHE A 396 5.88 1.74 6.49
N GLN A 397 4.69 1.20 6.80
CA GLN A 397 3.90 1.58 7.97
C GLN A 397 4.56 1.16 9.29
N MET A 398 5.21 0.00 9.35
CA MET A 398 5.92 -0.47 10.55
C MET A 398 7.04 0.49 10.95
N ASP A 399 7.80 1.02 9.99
CA ASP A 399 8.84 2.03 10.23
C ASP A 399 8.28 3.40 10.73
N VAL A 400 6.99 3.67 10.52
CA VAL A 400 6.39 4.99 10.77
C VAL A 400 5.90 5.19 12.20
N TYR A 401 5.40 4.14 12.85
CA TYR A 401 4.62 4.27 14.10
C TYR A 401 5.34 3.81 15.36
N ASP A 402 6.59 3.32 15.29
CA ASP A 402 7.25 2.71 16.43
C ASP A 402 7.91 3.70 17.40
N LYS A 403 7.75 3.40 18.70
CA LYS A 403 8.57 4.00 19.76
C LYS A 403 10.03 3.62 19.50
N GLU A 404 10.94 4.55 19.70
CA GLU A 404 12.37 4.34 19.46
C GLU A 404 13.08 3.82 20.70
N VAL A 405 14.06 2.96 20.49
CA VAL A 405 14.95 2.41 21.49
C VAL A 405 16.39 2.84 21.15
N PHE A 406 17.11 3.35 22.13
CA PHE A 406 18.49 3.82 21.98
C PHE A 406 19.44 2.82 22.62
N VAL A 407 20.37 2.29 21.84
CA VAL A 407 21.36 1.30 22.29
C VAL A 407 22.77 1.74 21.92
N PHE A 408 23.76 1.27 22.67
CA PHE A 408 25.16 1.64 22.48
C PHE A 408 25.95 0.47 21.90
N SER A 409 26.93 0.78 21.03
CA SER A 409 28.00 -0.16 20.72
C SER A 409 28.97 -0.28 21.91
N PRO A 410 29.86 -1.29 21.98
CA PRO A 410 30.89 -1.37 22.99
C PRO A 410 31.88 -0.20 22.93
N LYS A 411 31.95 0.51 21.81
CA LYS A 411 32.76 1.71 21.61
C LYS A 411 32.10 2.99 22.08
N GLY A 412 30.81 2.91 22.50
CA GLY A 412 30.01 4.06 22.94
C GLY A 412 29.23 4.75 21.84
N ASP A 413 29.23 4.22 20.61
CA ASP A 413 28.40 4.79 19.52
C ASP A 413 26.93 4.56 19.80
N LEU A 414 26.10 5.59 19.66
CA LEU A 414 24.66 5.54 19.86
C LEU A 414 23.94 5.09 18.58
N TYR A 415 23.12 4.06 18.73
CA TYR A 415 22.26 3.55 17.66
C TYR A 415 20.79 3.63 18.07
N LYS A 416 19.95 3.88 17.07
CA LYS A 416 18.53 4.12 17.23
C LYS A 416 17.72 3.07 16.47
N PHE A 417 16.76 2.46 17.15
CA PHE A 417 15.92 1.39 16.60
C PHE A 417 14.44 1.60 16.92
N PRO A 418 13.50 1.07 16.09
CA PRO A 418 12.11 0.94 16.46
C PRO A 418 11.94 0.12 17.74
N TYR A 419 10.95 0.45 18.57
CA TYR A 419 10.61 -0.34 19.76
C TYR A 419 10.20 -1.76 19.36
N GLY A 420 10.72 -2.75 20.07
CA GLY A 420 10.52 -4.15 19.72
C GLY A 420 11.60 -4.73 18.82
N SER A 421 12.58 -3.91 18.39
CA SER A 421 13.75 -4.40 17.66
C SER A 421 14.55 -5.37 18.51
N THR A 422 15.16 -6.34 17.83
CA THR A 422 15.90 -7.43 18.44
C THR A 422 17.41 -7.26 18.24
N VAL A 423 18.20 -8.10 18.90
CA VAL A 423 19.65 -8.23 18.65
C VAL A 423 19.93 -8.47 17.16
N LEU A 424 19.08 -9.20 16.48
CA LEU A 424 19.25 -9.48 15.05
C LEU A 424 19.04 -8.23 14.20
N ASP A 425 18.08 -7.35 14.57
CA ASP A 425 17.90 -6.05 13.94
C ASP A 425 19.16 -5.18 14.05
N PHE A 426 19.77 -5.16 15.25
CA PHE A 426 21.02 -4.43 15.49
C PHE A 426 22.16 -4.97 14.63
N ALA A 427 22.31 -6.29 14.54
CA ALA A 427 23.38 -6.92 13.76
C ALA A 427 23.28 -6.57 12.26
N PHE A 428 22.09 -6.62 11.67
CA PHE A 428 21.84 -6.23 10.28
C PHE A 428 21.93 -4.73 10.04
N HIS A 429 21.68 -3.92 11.07
CA HIS A 429 21.84 -2.47 10.97
C HIS A 429 23.32 -2.08 10.81
N ILE A 430 24.21 -2.71 11.58
CA ILE A 430 25.65 -2.44 11.52
C ILE A 430 26.21 -2.89 10.16
N HIS A 431 26.04 -4.17 9.82
CA HIS A 431 26.56 -4.71 8.56
C HIS A 431 25.85 -6.02 8.18
N THR A 432 25.53 -6.19 6.91
CA THR A 432 24.83 -7.38 6.41
C THR A 432 25.58 -8.69 6.73
N LYS A 433 26.93 -8.73 6.59
CA LYS A 433 27.71 -9.92 6.93
C LYS A 433 27.63 -10.27 8.42
N LEU A 434 27.68 -9.25 9.31
CA LEU A 434 27.50 -9.44 10.75
C LEU A 434 26.11 -10.00 11.06
N GLY A 435 25.08 -9.45 10.43
CA GLY A 435 23.71 -9.96 10.55
C GLY A 435 23.57 -11.41 10.11
N CYS A 436 24.13 -11.76 8.96
CA CYS A 436 24.08 -13.14 8.42
C CYS A 436 24.79 -14.18 9.30
N SER A 437 25.87 -13.79 9.99
CA SER A 437 26.67 -14.66 10.87
C SER A 437 26.30 -14.53 12.35
N CYS A 438 25.28 -13.75 12.71
CA CYS A 438 24.87 -13.50 14.08
C CYS A 438 24.32 -14.76 14.77
N THR A 439 24.89 -15.11 15.93
CA THR A 439 24.45 -16.19 16.80
C THR A 439 23.77 -15.69 18.07
N GLY A 440 24.03 -14.43 18.47
CA GLY A 440 23.53 -13.77 19.66
C GLY A 440 24.26 -12.46 19.91
N ALA A 441 24.13 -11.93 21.11
CA ALA A 441 24.88 -10.75 21.55
C ALA A 441 25.21 -10.84 23.04
N ARG A 442 26.23 -10.08 23.43
CA ARG A 442 26.49 -9.79 24.85
C ARG A 442 25.87 -8.43 25.16
N ILE A 443 24.81 -8.44 25.98
CA ILE A 443 24.08 -7.24 26.40
C ILE A 443 24.49 -6.90 27.81
N ASN A 444 25.08 -5.70 28.03
CA ASN A 444 25.55 -5.26 29.35
C ASN A 444 26.42 -6.33 30.03
N GLY A 445 27.28 -7.01 29.26
CA GLY A 445 28.17 -8.09 29.72
C GLY A 445 27.52 -9.49 29.81
N LYS A 446 26.23 -9.65 29.58
CA LYS A 446 25.49 -10.95 29.64
C LYS A 446 25.15 -11.46 28.25
N ASN A 447 25.38 -12.76 28.01
CA ASN A 447 25.03 -13.38 26.73
C ASN A 447 23.49 -13.48 26.57
N GLN A 448 22.99 -13.06 25.40
CA GLN A 448 21.60 -13.06 25.03
C GLN A 448 21.41 -13.66 23.62
N THR A 449 20.22 -14.19 23.36
CA THR A 449 19.86 -14.78 22.08
C THR A 449 19.55 -13.70 21.04
N ILE A 450 19.50 -14.09 19.74
CA ILE A 450 19.12 -13.21 18.63
C ILE A 450 17.69 -12.63 18.78
N LYS A 451 16.82 -13.25 19.61
CA LYS A 451 15.44 -12.84 19.87
C LYS A 451 15.31 -11.79 20.99
N TYR A 452 16.39 -11.48 21.69
CA TYR A 452 16.34 -10.51 22.79
C TYR A 452 15.86 -9.15 22.28
N LEU A 453 14.83 -8.61 22.94
CA LEU A 453 14.28 -7.29 22.64
C LEU A 453 15.16 -6.21 23.26
N LEU A 454 15.67 -5.33 22.41
CA LEU A 454 16.55 -4.22 22.81
C LEU A 454 15.82 -3.24 23.71
N LYS A 455 16.51 -2.73 24.72
CA LYS A 455 16.02 -1.71 25.64
C LYS A 455 16.92 -0.47 25.58
N SER A 456 16.35 0.70 25.79
CA SER A 456 17.14 1.94 25.85
C SER A 456 18.18 1.85 26.97
N GLY A 457 19.43 2.19 26.64
CA GLY A 457 20.57 2.08 27.54
C GLY A 457 21.37 0.76 27.42
N ASP A 458 20.90 -0.21 26.64
CA ASP A 458 21.64 -1.45 26.43
C ASP A 458 22.96 -1.21 25.65
N THR A 459 24.06 -1.79 26.14
CA THR A 459 25.33 -1.90 25.39
C THR A 459 25.35 -3.26 24.71
N VAL A 460 25.43 -3.26 23.35
CA VAL A 460 25.23 -4.45 22.52
C VAL A 460 26.51 -4.82 21.78
N GLU A 461 27.08 -5.98 22.11
CA GLU A 461 28.21 -6.59 21.42
C GLU A 461 27.74 -7.84 20.66
N ILE A 462 27.83 -7.84 19.32
CA ILE A 462 27.33 -8.94 18.48
C ILE A 462 28.28 -10.14 18.51
N LEU A 463 27.74 -11.32 18.75
CA LEU A 463 28.46 -12.59 18.68
C LEU A 463 28.16 -13.26 17.32
N THR A 464 29.21 -13.68 16.62
CA THR A 464 29.13 -14.25 15.27
C THR A 464 29.76 -15.63 15.19
N SER A 465 29.30 -16.45 14.23
CA SER A 465 29.92 -17.72 13.84
C SER A 465 30.00 -17.82 12.32
N SER A 466 31.11 -18.33 11.82
CA SER A 466 31.31 -18.58 10.39
C SER A 466 30.38 -19.63 9.80
N THR A 467 29.87 -20.52 10.64
CA THR A 467 28.93 -21.61 10.24
C THR A 467 27.47 -21.14 10.18
N GLN A 468 27.15 -19.98 10.79
CA GLN A 468 25.80 -19.45 10.82
C GLN A 468 25.41 -18.89 9.45
N LYS A 469 24.19 -19.22 9.02
CA LYS A 469 23.56 -18.69 7.79
C LYS A 469 22.15 -18.17 8.11
N PRO A 470 21.66 -17.18 7.37
CA PRO A 470 20.28 -16.71 7.50
C PRO A 470 19.26 -17.83 7.30
N LYS A 471 18.18 -17.77 8.09
CA LYS A 471 17.05 -18.72 8.03
C LYS A 471 15.76 -17.99 7.75
N LYS A 472 14.79 -18.62 7.07
CA LYS A 472 13.45 -18.03 6.82
C LYS A 472 12.73 -17.63 8.10
N GLU A 473 12.95 -18.35 9.20
CA GLU A 473 12.39 -18.06 10.52
C GLU A 473 12.84 -16.70 11.08
N TRP A 474 13.99 -16.19 10.63
CA TRP A 474 14.52 -14.89 11.08
C TRP A 474 13.62 -13.72 10.68
N LEU A 475 12.85 -13.86 9.61
CA LEU A 475 11.85 -12.86 9.19
C LEU A 475 10.76 -12.63 10.24
N ASN A 476 10.48 -13.63 11.09
CA ASN A 476 9.51 -13.54 12.18
C ASN A 476 10.12 -12.98 13.47
N ILE A 477 11.45 -12.85 13.54
CA ILE A 477 12.18 -12.38 14.73
C ILE A 477 12.42 -10.87 14.64
N VAL A 478 12.75 -10.38 13.43
CA VAL A 478 13.12 -8.97 13.22
C VAL A 478 11.90 -8.08 13.14
N ASN A 479 12.04 -6.88 13.70
CA ASN A 479 11.02 -5.84 13.70
C ASN A 479 11.34 -4.69 12.73
N SER A 480 12.61 -4.43 12.40
CA SER A 480 12.97 -3.36 11.48
C SER A 480 12.81 -3.77 10.01
N ALA A 481 12.28 -2.86 9.18
CA ALA A 481 12.16 -3.08 7.74
C ALA A 481 13.53 -3.33 7.09
N LYS A 482 14.57 -2.60 7.50
CA LYS A 482 15.94 -2.76 7.00
C LYS A 482 16.49 -4.18 7.22
N ALA A 483 16.34 -4.74 8.43
CA ALA A 483 16.78 -6.10 8.72
C ALA A 483 16.00 -7.12 7.90
N ARG A 484 14.68 -6.95 7.78
CA ARG A 484 13.81 -7.84 6.99
C ARG A 484 14.20 -7.87 5.52
N ILE A 485 14.45 -6.71 4.92
CA ILE A 485 14.91 -6.58 3.52
C ILE A 485 16.26 -7.27 3.34
N LYS A 486 17.23 -7.00 4.23
CA LYS A 486 18.57 -7.60 4.15
C LYS A 486 18.55 -9.13 4.35
N ILE A 487 17.69 -9.65 5.21
CA ILE A 487 17.49 -11.10 5.37
C ILE A 487 16.90 -11.71 4.10
N LYS A 488 15.86 -11.09 3.50
CA LYS A 488 15.28 -11.55 2.23
C LYS A 488 16.34 -11.57 1.11
N GLN A 489 17.12 -10.50 0.96
CA GLN A 489 18.22 -10.44 -0.02
C GLN A 489 19.24 -11.57 0.20
N ALA A 490 19.68 -11.78 1.46
CA ALA A 490 20.64 -12.81 1.78
C ALA A 490 20.09 -14.24 1.55
N LEU A 491 18.80 -14.49 1.81
CA LEU A 491 18.13 -15.75 1.51
C LEU A 491 18.04 -15.99 0.00
N ASN A 492 17.64 -14.98 -0.77
CA ASN A 492 17.59 -15.06 -2.23
C ASN A 492 18.97 -15.30 -2.84
N GLU A 493 20.02 -14.67 -2.31
CA GLU A 493 21.39 -14.89 -2.76
C GLU A 493 21.85 -16.34 -2.49
N ILE A 494 21.49 -16.92 -1.35
CA ILE A 494 21.76 -18.32 -1.03
C ILE A 494 20.96 -19.26 -1.97
N GLU A 495 19.68 -18.97 -2.19
CA GLU A 495 18.82 -19.74 -3.09
C GLU A 495 19.34 -19.68 -4.54
N ASN A 496 19.76 -18.50 -5.01
CA ASN A 496 20.32 -18.33 -6.34
C ASN A 496 21.65 -19.09 -6.51
N LYS A 497 22.55 -19.00 -5.53
CA LYS A 497 23.81 -19.78 -5.55
C LYS A 497 23.54 -21.30 -5.58
N SER A 498 22.57 -21.79 -4.81
CA SER A 498 22.18 -23.19 -4.85
C SER A 498 21.54 -23.58 -6.19
N ALA A 499 20.75 -22.69 -6.80
CA ALA A 499 20.17 -22.93 -8.13
C ALA A 499 21.25 -22.95 -9.23
N GLU A 500 22.25 -22.05 -9.15
CA GLU A 500 23.41 -22.07 -10.07
C GLU A 500 24.20 -23.37 -9.96
N LEU A 501 24.48 -23.85 -8.74
CA LEU A 501 25.11 -25.15 -8.51
C LEU A 501 24.28 -26.29 -9.11
N GLY A 502 22.95 -26.26 -8.92
CA GLY A 502 22.07 -27.28 -9.52
C GLY A 502 22.11 -27.26 -11.03
N LYS A 503 22.14 -26.08 -11.65
CA LYS A 503 22.30 -25.94 -13.11
C LYS A 503 23.64 -26.46 -13.60
N GLU A 504 24.72 -26.16 -12.88
CA GLU A 504 26.06 -26.62 -13.19
C GLU A 504 26.17 -28.16 -13.07
N LEU A 505 25.61 -28.75 -11.99
CA LEU A 505 25.57 -30.20 -11.78
C LEU A 505 24.84 -30.91 -12.91
N LEU A 506 23.67 -30.42 -13.33
CA LEU A 506 22.93 -30.96 -14.45
C LEU A 506 23.73 -30.87 -15.75
N SER A 507 24.25 -29.69 -16.07
CA SER A 507 25.03 -29.42 -17.27
C SER A 507 26.27 -30.30 -17.36
N ARG A 508 26.98 -30.51 -16.23
CA ARG A 508 28.17 -31.38 -16.15
C ARG A 508 27.82 -32.85 -16.39
N ARG A 509 26.73 -33.35 -15.79
CA ARG A 509 26.28 -34.74 -15.95
C ARG A 509 25.79 -35.02 -17.37
N VAL A 510 25.05 -34.09 -17.95
CA VAL A 510 24.57 -34.17 -19.35
C VAL A 510 25.73 -34.23 -20.34
N LYS A 511 26.75 -33.37 -20.17
CA LYS A 511 27.97 -33.42 -20.96
C LYS A 511 28.70 -34.77 -20.83
N ASN A 512 28.78 -35.34 -19.62
CA ASN A 512 29.42 -36.61 -19.37
C ASN A 512 28.69 -37.76 -20.04
N ARG A 513 27.34 -37.68 -20.16
CA ARG A 513 26.51 -38.66 -20.86
C ARG A 513 26.37 -38.39 -22.37
N LYS A 514 27.01 -37.31 -22.90
CA LYS A 514 26.93 -36.88 -24.31
C LYS A 514 25.50 -36.68 -24.81
N ILE A 515 24.65 -36.08 -23.97
CA ILE A 515 23.25 -35.82 -24.29
C ILE A 515 23.15 -34.34 -24.68
N GLU A 516 22.44 -34.04 -25.77
CA GLU A 516 22.04 -32.67 -26.09
C GLU A 516 20.69 -32.38 -25.44
N ILE A 517 20.61 -31.31 -24.67
CA ILE A 517 19.35 -30.86 -24.05
C ILE A 517 18.68 -29.83 -24.93
N ASP A 518 17.41 -30.08 -25.23
CA ASP A 518 16.47 -29.09 -25.77
C ASP A 518 15.79 -28.40 -24.59
N ASP A 519 15.94 -27.08 -24.52
CA ASP A 519 15.36 -26.25 -23.45
C ASP A 519 13.82 -26.32 -23.36
N ALA A 520 13.13 -26.55 -24.50
CA ALA A 520 11.69 -26.69 -24.53
C ALA A 520 11.23 -28.02 -23.90
N LEU A 521 11.92 -29.11 -24.19
CA LEU A 521 11.66 -30.42 -23.60
C LEU A 521 12.02 -30.45 -22.11
N LEU A 522 13.11 -29.77 -21.71
CA LEU A 522 13.49 -29.66 -20.31
C LEU A 522 12.42 -28.87 -19.53
N MET A 523 11.88 -27.78 -20.10
CA MET A 523 10.78 -27.05 -19.47
C MET A 523 9.50 -27.88 -19.32
N ARG A 524 9.18 -28.75 -20.30
CA ARG A 524 8.05 -29.68 -20.20
C ARG A 524 8.29 -30.69 -19.08
N LEU A 525 9.50 -31.22 -18.95
CA LEU A 525 9.87 -32.15 -17.88
C LEU A 525 9.72 -31.48 -16.50
N ILE A 526 10.27 -30.26 -16.32
CA ILE A 526 10.20 -29.49 -15.08
C ILE A 526 8.74 -29.27 -14.65
N LYS A 527 7.88 -28.92 -15.60
CA LYS A 527 6.44 -28.78 -15.33
C LYS A 527 5.77 -30.09 -14.95
N LYS A 528 6.14 -31.21 -15.65
CA LYS A 528 5.62 -32.55 -15.37
C LYS A 528 6.05 -33.05 -14.00
N MET A 529 7.23 -32.64 -13.52
CA MET A 529 7.72 -32.89 -12.16
C MET A 529 7.05 -32.03 -11.08
N GLY A 530 6.15 -31.12 -11.45
CA GLY A 530 5.35 -30.29 -10.51
C GLY A 530 5.96 -28.95 -10.10
N TYR A 531 7.08 -28.55 -10.70
CA TYR A 531 7.71 -27.27 -10.39
C TYR A 531 7.07 -26.10 -11.14
N LYS A 532 6.75 -25.03 -10.38
CA LYS A 532 6.14 -23.82 -10.96
C LYS A 532 7.15 -22.94 -11.69
N THR A 533 8.41 -22.97 -11.26
CA THR A 533 9.50 -22.16 -11.82
C THR A 533 10.74 -23.02 -12.06
N VAL A 534 11.50 -22.68 -13.09
CA VAL A 534 12.76 -23.33 -13.43
C VAL A 534 13.81 -23.16 -12.31
N THR A 535 13.79 -22.00 -11.66
CA THR A 535 14.67 -21.68 -10.52
C THR A 535 14.41 -22.60 -9.33
N ALA A 536 13.14 -22.89 -9.02
CA ALA A 536 12.77 -23.80 -7.93
C ALA A 536 13.26 -25.24 -8.20
N PHE A 537 13.21 -25.69 -9.43
CA PHE A 537 13.76 -26.98 -9.84
C PHE A 537 15.28 -27.06 -9.65
N TYR A 538 16.02 -26.06 -10.15
CA TYR A 538 17.47 -26.03 -9.98
C TYR A 538 17.89 -25.88 -8.52
N LEU A 539 17.12 -25.14 -7.71
CA LEU A 539 17.35 -25.01 -6.28
C LEU A 539 17.26 -26.36 -5.55
N GLU A 540 16.24 -27.16 -5.86
CA GLU A 540 16.07 -28.48 -5.27
C GLU A 540 17.16 -29.45 -5.75
N LEU A 541 17.61 -29.32 -6.99
CA LEU A 541 18.73 -30.08 -7.56
C LEU A 541 20.05 -29.69 -6.90
N GLY A 542 20.31 -28.38 -6.67
CA GLY A 542 21.52 -27.89 -6.00
C GLY A 542 21.57 -28.22 -4.51
N ASN A 543 20.40 -28.42 -3.89
CA ASN A 543 20.29 -28.87 -2.51
C ASN A 543 20.29 -30.42 -2.36
N GLU A 544 20.58 -31.16 -3.44
CA GLU A 544 20.64 -32.64 -3.48
C GLU A 544 19.33 -33.34 -3.07
N LYS A 545 18.20 -32.65 -3.16
CA LYS A 545 16.88 -33.23 -2.87
C LYS A 545 16.34 -34.04 -4.05
N ILE A 546 16.86 -33.79 -5.24
CA ILE A 546 16.54 -34.49 -6.46
C ILE A 546 17.83 -35.11 -7.00
N ASP A 547 17.79 -36.38 -7.35
CA ASP A 547 18.93 -37.05 -8.03
C ASP A 547 19.03 -36.55 -9.48
N VAL A 548 20.19 -36.00 -9.83
CA VAL A 548 20.50 -35.53 -11.19
C VAL A 548 20.33 -36.69 -12.22
N ASN A 549 20.65 -37.95 -11.85
CA ASN A 549 20.52 -39.09 -12.74
C ASN A 549 19.05 -39.41 -13.03
N ASP A 550 18.18 -39.35 -12.01
CA ASP A 550 16.73 -39.55 -12.19
C ASP A 550 16.13 -38.50 -13.14
N VAL A 551 16.58 -37.26 -13.04
CA VAL A 551 16.17 -36.17 -13.96
C VAL A 551 16.59 -36.49 -15.40
N ILE A 552 17.83 -36.95 -15.60
CA ILE A 552 18.34 -37.25 -16.93
C ILE A 552 17.63 -38.47 -17.51
N ASP A 553 17.39 -39.49 -16.71
CA ASP A 553 16.71 -40.71 -17.16
C ASP A 553 15.25 -40.43 -17.57
N ARG A 554 14.56 -39.58 -16.81
CA ARG A 554 13.20 -39.06 -17.18
C ARG A 554 13.24 -38.20 -18.43
N TYR A 555 14.30 -37.40 -18.61
CA TYR A 555 14.47 -36.58 -19.82
C TYR A 555 14.66 -37.48 -21.06
N ILE A 556 15.50 -38.53 -20.97
CA ILE A 556 15.72 -39.50 -22.05
C ILE A 556 14.40 -40.20 -22.42
N ALA A 557 13.66 -40.68 -21.42
CA ALA A 557 12.36 -41.32 -21.65
C ALA A 557 11.35 -40.37 -22.35
N LEU A 558 11.42 -39.08 -22.05
CA LEU A 558 10.56 -38.08 -22.67
C LEU A 558 10.97 -37.79 -24.13
N VAL A 559 12.27 -37.76 -24.41
CA VAL A 559 12.82 -37.62 -25.77
C VAL A 559 12.47 -38.84 -26.63
N GLU A 560 12.51 -40.06 -26.06
CA GLU A 560 12.14 -41.30 -26.74
C GLU A 560 10.65 -41.35 -27.06
N ALA A 561 9.80 -40.90 -26.13
CA ALA A 561 8.36 -40.79 -26.35
C ALA A 561 8.03 -39.78 -27.46
N ASP A 562 8.64 -38.56 -27.43
CA ASP A 562 8.46 -37.57 -28.49
C ASP A 562 8.98 -38.01 -29.85
N LYS A 563 10.05 -38.86 -29.89
CA LYS A 563 10.53 -39.49 -31.13
C LYS A 563 9.58 -40.56 -31.66
N GLN A 564 8.94 -41.34 -30.77
CA GLN A 564 7.91 -42.30 -31.16
C GLN A 564 6.65 -41.62 -31.72
N GLU A 565 6.18 -40.56 -31.09
CA GLU A 565 5.09 -39.72 -31.64
C GLU A 565 5.47 -39.10 -32.99
N ALA A 566 6.70 -38.65 -33.18
CA ALA A 566 7.19 -38.08 -34.45
C ALA A 566 7.36 -39.16 -35.55
N VAL A 567 7.64 -40.40 -35.20
CA VAL A 567 7.72 -41.53 -36.16
C VAL A 567 6.31 -41.95 -36.60
N GLU A 568 5.32 -41.92 -35.69
CA GLU A 568 3.91 -42.12 -36.07
C GLU A 568 3.37 -41.04 -36.99
N GLN A 569 3.85 -39.80 -36.83
CA GLN A 569 3.48 -38.67 -37.72
C GLN A 569 4.19 -38.71 -39.09
N ARG A 570 5.35 -39.39 -39.23
CA ARG A 570 6.07 -39.53 -40.51
C ARG A 570 5.50 -40.60 -41.43
N SER A 571 4.67 -41.49 -40.93
CA SER A 571 3.97 -42.49 -41.76
C SER A 571 2.80 -41.91 -42.57
N ALA A 572 2.47 -40.64 -42.38
CA ALA A 572 1.43 -39.97 -43.13
C ALA A 572 1.84 -39.48 -44.55
N ASP A 573 3.14 -39.43 -44.84
CA ASP A 573 3.65 -39.04 -46.16
C ASP A 573 3.64 -40.20 -47.21
N GLU A 574 3.29 -41.42 -46.84
CA GLU A 574 3.09 -42.58 -47.74
C GLU A 574 1.63 -42.82 -48.11
N TYR A 575 0.69 -41.92 -47.77
CA TYR A 575 -0.68 -42.06 -48.22
C TYR A 575 -0.85 -41.60 -49.65
N THR A 576 -0.72 -42.53 -50.60
CA THR A 576 -1.31 -42.42 -51.94
C THR A 576 -2.83 -42.36 -51.82
N LEU A 577 -3.43 -41.45 -52.57
CA LEU A 577 -4.85 -41.15 -52.69
C LEU A 577 -5.68 -42.34 -53.25
N ASP A 578 -5.79 -43.45 -52.51
CA ASP A 578 -6.79 -44.44 -52.78
C ASP A 578 -7.22 -45.19 -51.52
N LYS A 579 -8.48 -44.98 -51.16
CA LYS A 579 -9.27 -45.52 -50.05
C LYS A 579 -9.44 -44.61 -48.88
N VAL A 580 -10.33 -43.62 -49.10
CA VAL A 580 -11.15 -43.04 -48.05
C VAL A 580 -12.02 -44.18 -47.46
N HIS A 581 -11.55 -44.82 -46.39
CA HIS A 581 -12.47 -45.42 -45.44
C HIS A 581 -13.00 -44.25 -44.59
N GLN A 582 -14.30 -44.03 -44.77
CA GLN A 582 -15.14 -43.23 -43.86
C GLN A 582 -14.99 -43.78 -42.45
N ASP A 583 -14.06 -43.21 -41.63
CA ASP A 583 -14.17 -43.27 -40.20
C ASP A 583 -15.09 -42.11 -39.79
N ASP A 584 -16.37 -42.47 -39.64
CA ASP A 584 -17.46 -41.61 -39.20
C ASP A 584 -17.36 -41.13 -37.74
N ASN A 585 -16.26 -40.61 -37.26
CA ASN A 585 -16.11 -40.20 -35.85
C ASN A 585 -15.28 -38.96 -35.58
N LYS A 586 -15.00 -38.10 -36.56
CA LYS A 586 -14.56 -36.71 -36.28
C LYS A 586 -15.63 -35.75 -36.78
N VAL A 587 -16.72 -35.66 -36.03
CA VAL A 587 -17.71 -34.60 -36.22
C VAL A 587 -17.10 -33.31 -35.67
N ASP A 588 -16.88 -32.32 -36.55
CA ASP A 588 -16.55 -30.94 -36.15
C ASP A 588 -17.56 -30.44 -35.13
N GLU A 589 -17.09 -30.13 -33.94
CA GLU A 589 -17.93 -29.81 -32.77
C GLU A 589 -18.62 -28.48 -32.89
N LEU A 590 -18.06 -27.56 -33.65
CA LEU A 590 -18.51 -26.17 -33.77
C LEU A 590 -18.44 -25.67 -35.21
N VAL A 591 -19.52 -25.04 -35.64
CA VAL A 591 -19.61 -24.26 -36.87
C VAL A 591 -19.52 -22.79 -36.54
N ILE A 592 -18.56 -22.10 -37.11
CA ILE A 592 -18.28 -20.70 -36.87
C ILE A 592 -18.45 -19.92 -38.18
N GLY A 593 -19.15 -18.77 -38.15
CA GLY A 593 -19.25 -17.84 -39.28
C GLY A 593 -19.94 -18.37 -40.55
N GLY A 594 -20.98 -19.15 -40.39
CA GLY A 594 -21.85 -19.54 -41.52
C GLY A 594 -21.62 -20.94 -42.09
N ASP A 595 -20.41 -21.44 -42.37
CA ASP A 595 -20.16 -22.83 -42.81
C ASP A 595 -18.66 -23.20 -42.74
N ILE A 596 -17.85 -22.45 -42.00
CA ILE A 596 -16.42 -22.73 -41.88
C ILE A 596 -16.22 -23.79 -40.79
N LYS A 597 -15.73 -24.96 -41.18
CA LYS A 597 -15.33 -26.04 -40.32
C LYS A 597 -13.79 -26.06 -40.16
N GLY A 598 -13.29 -26.48 -38.99
CA GLY A 598 -11.85 -26.68 -38.80
C GLY A 598 -11.05 -25.42 -38.38
N VAL A 599 -11.72 -24.41 -37.80
CA VAL A 599 -11.04 -23.21 -37.25
C VAL A 599 -10.63 -23.44 -35.81
N ASP A 600 -9.39 -23.11 -35.47
CA ASP A 600 -8.89 -23.16 -34.08
C ASP A 600 -9.66 -22.22 -33.17
N TYR A 601 -10.33 -22.79 -32.17
CA TYR A 601 -11.08 -22.03 -31.17
C TYR A 601 -10.74 -22.46 -29.75
N ARG A 602 -11.06 -21.60 -28.79
CA ARG A 602 -10.95 -21.91 -27.35
C ARG A 602 -12.24 -21.55 -26.63
N LEU A 603 -12.67 -22.42 -25.72
CA LEU A 603 -13.82 -22.11 -24.84
C LEU A 603 -13.41 -21.05 -23.80
N ALA A 604 -14.26 -20.03 -23.63
CA ALA A 604 -13.98 -18.92 -22.72
C ALA A 604 -14.12 -19.35 -21.25
N ARG A 605 -13.09 -19.08 -20.45
CA ARG A 605 -13.07 -19.44 -19.02
C ARG A 605 -14.10 -18.66 -18.18
N CYS A 606 -14.48 -17.45 -18.59
CA CYS A 606 -15.42 -16.60 -17.85
C CYS A 606 -16.85 -17.13 -17.80
N CYS A 607 -17.25 -17.98 -18.76
CA CYS A 607 -18.61 -18.53 -18.84
C CYS A 607 -18.66 -20.03 -19.09
N ASN A 608 -17.52 -20.65 -19.43
CA ASN A 608 -17.33 -22.08 -19.62
C ASN A 608 -18.46 -22.75 -20.42
N PRO A 609 -18.65 -22.44 -21.73
CA PRO A 609 -19.73 -22.95 -22.55
C PRO A 609 -19.65 -24.49 -22.68
N ILE A 610 -20.81 -25.13 -22.67
CA ILE A 610 -20.96 -26.58 -22.84
C ILE A 610 -21.91 -26.89 -23.98
N PHE A 611 -21.94 -28.14 -24.48
CA PHE A 611 -22.83 -28.54 -25.52
C PHE A 611 -24.30 -28.24 -25.19
N GLY A 612 -24.97 -27.54 -26.11
CA GLY A 612 -26.36 -27.11 -25.98
C GLY A 612 -26.54 -25.68 -25.46
N ASP A 613 -25.52 -25.00 -24.95
CA ASP A 613 -25.57 -23.56 -24.64
C ASP A 613 -25.75 -22.75 -25.93
N LYS A 614 -26.45 -21.60 -25.84
CA LYS A 614 -26.47 -20.59 -26.91
C LYS A 614 -25.15 -19.84 -26.86
N ILE A 615 -24.37 -19.85 -27.96
CA ILE A 615 -22.99 -19.38 -27.99
C ILE A 615 -22.74 -18.38 -29.12
N PHE A 616 -21.67 -17.58 -28.94
CA PHE A 616 -21.09 -16.73 -29.98
C PHE A 616 -19.56 -16.81 -29.90
N GLY A 617 -18.91 -16.59 -31.05
CA GLY A 617 -17.46 -16.47 -31.14
C GLY A 617 -17.00 -15.03 -30.99
N PHE A 618 -15.93 -14.79 -30.26
CA PHE A 618 -15.26 -13.49 -30.14
C PHE A 618 -13.83 -13.59 -30.62
N VAL A 619 -13.45 -12.82 -31.63
CA VAL A 619 -12.08 -12.77 -32.15
C VAL A 619 -11.22 -11.91 -31.24
N SER A 620 -10.20 -12.52 -30.61
CA SER A 620 -9.26 -11.80 -29.77
C SER A 620 -8.27 -10.96 -30.61
N SER A 621 -7.54 -10.06 -29.98
CA SER A 621 -6.47 -9.27 -30.63
C SER A 621 -5.35 -10.14 -31.23
N GLU A 622 -5.21 -11.36 -30.76
CA GLU A 622 -4.23 -12.37 -31.18
C GLU A 622 -4.74 -13.27 -32.32
N GLY A 623 -5.92 -12.99 -32.87
CA GLY A 623 -6.53 -13.77 -33.96
C GLY A 623 -7.19 -15.08 -33.52
N THR A 624 -7.14 -15.46 -32.22
CA THR A 624 -7.82 -16.65 -31.71
C THR A 624 -9.29 -16.41 -31.48
N ILE A 625 -10.16 -17.36 -31.84
CA ILE A 625 -11.59 -17.28 -31.60
C ILE A 625 -11.92 -17.86 -30.21
N LYS A 626 -12.49 -17.05 -29.33
CA LYS A 626 -12.97 -17.48 -27.99
C LYS A 626 -14.49 -17.64 -28.04
N ILE A 627 -14.97 -18.81 -27.69
CA ILE A 627 -16.42 -19.13 -27.67
C ILE A 627 -16.99 -18.77 -26.31
N HIS A 628 -17.99 -17.88 -26.33
CA HIS A 628 -18.72 -17.42 -25.17
C HIS A 628 -20.19 -17.84 -25.22
N ARG A 629 -20.82 -17.94 -24.06
CA ARG A 629 -22.28 -18.07 -23.95
C ARG A 629 -22.95 -16.71 -24.17
N ASN A 630 -24.16 -16.70 -24.72
CA ASN A 630 -24.92 -15.47 -24.90
C ASN A 630 -25.31 -14.78 -23.58
N ASP A 631 -25.45 -15.54 -22.50
CA ASP A 631 -25.74 -15.06 -21.16
C ASP A 631 -24.45 -14.83 -20.31
N CYS A 632 -23.30 -14.75 -20.92
CA CYS A 632 -22.04 -14.43 -20.24
C CYS A 632 -22.11 -13.03 -19.60
N PRO A 633 -21.64 -12.85 -18.36
CA PRO A 633 -21.61 -11.52 -17.72
C PRO A 633 -20.87 -10.46 -18.54
N ASN A 634 -19.91 -10.88 -19.37
CA ASN A 634 -19.13 -10.00 -20.24
C ASN A 634 -19.77 -9.80 -21.63
N ALA A 635 -20.83 -10.53 -21.98
CA ALA A 635 -21.40 -10.50 -23.32
C ALA A 635 -21.95 -9.11 -23.69
N ALA A 636 -22.66 -8.45 -22.78
CA ALA A 636 -23.21 -7.10 -23.02
C ALA A 636 -22.11 -6.10 -23.41
N ASN A 637 -21.03 -6.09 -22.65
CA ASN A 637 -19.88 -5.19 -22.91
C ASN A 637 -19.14 -5.53 -24.22
N MET A 638 -19.07 -6.83 -24.57
CA MET A 638 -18.48 -7.28 -25.82
C MET A 638 -19.33 -6.88 -27.03
N HIS A 639 -20.65 -7.01 -26.94
CA HIS A 639 -21.57 -6.59 -28.00
C HIS A 639 -21.58 -5.06 -28.19
N GLU A 640 -21.54 -4.30 -27.09
CA GLU A 640 -21.59 -2.83 -27.14
C GLU A 640 -20.29 -2.22 -27.67
N ARG A 641 -19.12 -2.70 -27.21
CA ARG A 641 -17.83 -2.09 -27.54
C ARG A 641 -17.10 -2.72 -28.73
N TYR A 642 -17.35 -4.01 -28.98
CA TYR A 642 -16.57 -4.79 -29.95
C TYR A 642 -17.46 -5.64 -30.86
N GLY A 643 -18.67 -5.19 -31.18
CA GLY A 643 -19.64 -5.91 -32.01
C GLY A 643 -19.06 -6.40 -33.33
N TYR A 644 -18.11 -5.64 -33.92
CA TYR A 644 -17.42 -6.02 -35.17
C TYR A 644 -16.46 -7.23 -35.04
N ARG A 645 -16.16 -7.71 -33.80
CA ARG A 645 -15.36 -8.90 -33.52
C ARG A 645 -16.20 -10.13 -33.16
N ILE A 646 -17.51 -10.01 -33.21
CA ILE A 646 -18.42 -11.08 -32.84
C ILE A 646 -18.80 -11.87 -34.09
N ILE A 647 -18.71 -13.19 -33.97
CA ILE A 647 -19.03 -14.14 -35.03
C ILE A 647 -20.11 -15.09 -34.52
N ASN A 648 -21.08 -15.43 -35.36
CA ASN A 648 -22.07 -16.44 -35.02
C ASN A 648 -21.43 -17.81 -34.89
N ALA A 649 -21.72 -18.50 -33.77
CA ALA A 649 -21.24 -19.84 -33.52
C ALA A 649 -22.40 -20.74 -33.09
N ARG A 650 -22.38 -22.03 -33.53
CA ARG A 650 -23.36 -23.05 -33.16
C ARG A 650 -22.70 -24.40 -33.00
N TRP A 651 -23.26 -25.23 -32.12
CA TRP A 651 -22.82 -26.62 -31.97
C TRP A 651 -23.23 -27.47 -33.16
N ALA A 652 -22.31 -28.26 -33.70
CA ALA A 652 -22.55 -29.06 -34.92
C ALA A 652 -22.84 -30.55 -34.63
N GLY A 653 -22.46 -31.05 -33.45
CA GLY A 653 -22.66 -32.44 -33.08
C GLY A 653 -22.35 -32.74 -31.61
N LYS A 654 -22.67 -33.92 -31.12
CA LYS A 654 -22.36 -34.38 -29.77
C LYS A 654 -20.89 -34.76 -29.66
N MET A 655 -20.18 -34.17 -28.73
CA MET A 655 -18.82 -34.63 -28.35
C MET A 655 -18.89 -35.84 -27.44
N GLY A 656 -17.94 -36.75 -27.60
CA GLY A 656 -17.73 -37.87 -26.69
C GLY A 656 -17.05 -37.51 -25.36
N THR A 657 -16.75 -36.21 -25.13
CA THR A 657 -16.02 -35.72 -23.94
C THR A 657 -16.96 -35.06 -22.95
N LYS A 658 -16.72 -35.30 -21.63
CA LYS A 658 -17.51 -34.71 -20.56
C LYS A 658 -17.01 -33.32 -20.24
N TYR A 659 -17.95 -32.39 -20.09
CA TYR A 659 -17.67 -30.99 -19.71
C TYR A 659 -17.63 -30.84 -18.20
N VAL A 660 -16.61 -30.16 -17.68
CA VAL A 660 -16.51 -29.85 -16.26
C VAL A 660 -17.16 -28.50 -15.98
N VAL A 661 -18.18 -28.50 -15.12
CA VAL A 661 -18.90 -27.28 -14.74
C VAL A 661 -18.85 -27.10 -13.24
N THR A 662 -18.63 -25.86 -12.80
CA THR A 662 -18.71 -25.49 -11.39
C THR A 662 -20.05 -24.87 -11.07
N LEU A 663 -20.74 -25.43 -10.08
CA LEU A 663 -22.00 -24.91 -9.52
C LEU A 663 -21.72 -24.25 -8.16
N ARG A 664 -22.27 -23.08 -7.95
CA ARG A 664 -22.33 -22.43 -6.65
C ARG A 664 -23.67 -22.74 -6.01
N VAL A 665 -23.65 -23.31 -4.81
CA VAL A 665 -24.83 -23.66 -4.03
C VAL A 665 -24.84 -22.83 -2.76
N VAL A 666 -25.95 -22.21 -2.43
CA VAL A 666 -26.12 -21.40 -1.22
C VAL A 666 -27.37 -21.88 -0.48
N GLY A 667 -27.27 -21.98 0.84
CA GLY A 667 -28.42 -22.40 1.64
C GLY A 667 -28.19 -22.28 3.15
N HIS A 668 -29.12 -22.88 3.92
CA HIS A 668 -28.96 -22.98 5.38
C HIS A 668 -28.09 -24.18 5.74
N ASP A 669 -27.22 -24.00 6.73
CA ASP A 669 -26.35 -25.04 7.22
C ASP A 669 -27.13 -26.03 8.10
N ASP A 670 -27.73 -27.04 7.43
CA ASP A 670 -28.45 -28.14 8.07
C ASP A 670 -27.53 -29.37 8.19
N ILE A 671 -27.66 -30.11 9.28
CA ILE A 671 -26.90 -31.35 9.51
C ILE A 671 -27.15 -32.32 8.35
N GLY A 672 -26.09 -32.76 7.67
CA GLY A 672 -26.15 -33.72 6.55
C GLY A 672 -26.36 -33.11 5.18
N ILE A 673 -26.29 -31.77 5.02
CA ILE A 673 -26.48 -31.10 3.71
C ILE A 673 -25.51 -31.62 2.64
N VAL A 674 -24.24 -31.88 3.00
CA VAL A 674 -23.22 -32.45 2.10
C VAL A 674 -23.62 -33.85 1.63
N THR A 675 -24.10 -34.69 2.54
CA THR A 675 -24.56 -36.04 2.26
C THR A 675 -25.79 -36.05 1.31
N ASN A 676 -26.70 -35.14 1.56
CA ASN A 676 -27.91 -35.00 0.72
C ASN A 676 -27.57 -34.54 -0.70
N ILE A 677 -26.68 -33.55 -0.85
CA ILE A 677 -26.19 -33.07 -2.14
C ILE A 677 -25.46 -34.21 -2.88
N SER A 678 -24.51 -34.89 -2.21
CA SER A 678 -23.75 -36.00 -2.79
C SER A 678 -24.63 -37.16 -3.21
N SER A 679 -25.64 -37.51 -2.41
CA SER A 679 -26.64 -38.57 -2.72
C SER A 679 -27.45 -38.26 -3.98
N ILE A 680 -27.82 -37.01 -4.21
CA ILE A 680 -28.54 -36.62 -5.44
C ILE A 680 -27.60 -36.72 -6.65
N ILE A 681 -26.37 -36.24 -6.54
CA ILE A 681 -25.43 -36.33 -7.65
C ILE A 681 -25.09 -37.80 -7.98
N GLY A 682 -24.92 -38.65 -6.97
CA GLY A 682 -24.64 -40.08 -7.16
C GLY A 682 -25.77 -40.86 -7.79
N LYS A 683 -27.02 -40.39 -7.76
CA LYS A 683 -28.18 -41.04 -8.42
C LYS A 683 -28.34 -40.66 -9.89
N GLU A 684 -27.61 -39.65 -10.39
CA GLU A 684 -27.68 -39.20 -11.78
C GLU A 684 -26.72 -40.03 -12.65
N LYS A 685 -27.24 -40.70 -13.70
CA LYS A 685 -26.46 -41.65 -14.53
C LYS A 685 -25.35 -41.01 -15.36
N ASN A 686 -25.41 -39.71 -15.67
CA ASN A 686 -24.49 -39.01 -16.57
C ASN A 686 -23.79 -37.82 -15.91
N VAL A 687 -23.75 -37.80 -14.56
CA VAL A 687 -23.13 -36.75 -13.78
C VAL A 687 -22.07 -37.33 -12.86
N TYR A 688 -20.86 -36.83 -12.91
CA TYR A 688 -19.77 -37.28 -12.05
C TYR A 688 -19.28 -36.13 -11.20
N LEU A 689 -19.33 -36.30 -9.89
CA LEU A 689 -18.78 -35.32 -8.94
C LEU A 689 -17.25 -35.36 -9.00
N ARG A 690 -16.60 -34.22 -9.25
CA ARG A 690 -15.14 -34.08 -9.21
C ARG A 690 -14.63 -33.48 -7.90
N SER A 691 -15.28 -32.44 -7.43
CA SER A 691 -14.95 -31.84 -6.14
C SER A 691 -16.17 -31.20 -5.50
N ILE A 692 -16.16 -31.16 -4.19
CA ILE A 692 -17.14 -30.43 -3.38
C ILE A 692 -16.37 -29.67 -2.30
N SER A 693 -16.64 -28.37 -2.19
CA SER A 693 -16.15 -27.50 -1.11
C SER A 693 -17.34 -26.77 -0.55
N ILE A 694 -17.51 -26.80 0.77
CA ILE A 694 -18.62 -26.13 1.46
C ILE A 694 -18.02 -25.37 2.62
N ASP A 695 -18.27 -24.08 2.67
CA ASP A 695 -17.90 -23.17 3.74
C ASP A 695 -19.17 -22.71 4.45
N SER A 696 -19.22 -22.91 5.78
CA SER A 696 -20.36 -22.51 6.61
C SER A 696 -19.99 -21.34 7.50
N ASN A 697 -20.85 -20.31 7.52
CA ASN A 697 -20.70 -19.16 8.42
C ASN A 697 -22.09 -18.65 8.84
N ASP A 698 -22.29 -18.41 10.14
CA ASP A 698 -23.52 -17.84 10.71
C ASP A 698 -24.83 -18.56 10.32
N GLY A 699 -24.82 -19.90 10.26
CA GLY A 699 -25.99 -20.72 9.95
C GLY A 699 -26.38 -20.73 8.45
N LEU A 700 -25.54 -20.15 7.60
CA LEU A 700 -25.64 -20.23 6.13
C LEU A 700 -24.42 -20.95 5.59
N PHE A 701 -24.60 -21.73 4.51
CA PHE A 701 -23.49 -22.31 3.78
C PHE A 701 -23.38 -21.77 2.35
N GLN A 702 -22.17 -21.70 1.86
CA GLN A 702 -21.86 -21.51 0.45
C GLN A 702 -20.97 -22.66 -0.01
N GLY A 703 -21.40 -23.40 -1.05
CA GLY A 703 -20.65 -24.51 -1.60
C GLY A 703 -20.28 -24.32 -3.06
N HIS A 704 -19.17 -24.88 -3.47
CA HIS A 704 -18.73 -25.00 -4.84
C HIS A 704 -18.64 -26.48 -5.22
N LEU A 705 -19.43 -26.88 -6.22
CA LEU A 705 -19.52 -28.24 -6.72
C LEU A 705 -18.97 -28.29 -8.14
N SER A 706 -17.89 -29.02 -8.38
CA SER A 706 -17.40 -29.30 -9.74
C SER A 706 -17.92 -30.64 -10.20
N VAL A 707 -18.71 -30.64 -11.27
CA VAL A 707 -19.33 -31.84 -11.85
C VAL A 707 -18.92 -32.01 -13.31
N ALA A 708 -18.72 -33.25 -13.74
CA ALA A 708 -18.53 -33.57 -15.15
C ALA A 708 -19.85 -34.09 -15.74
N ILE A 709 -20.30 -33.47 -16.83
CA ILE A 709 -21.62 -33.70 -17.48
C ILE A 709 -21.47 -33.73 -19.00
N ASP A 710 -22.47 -34.32 -19.66
CA ASP A 710 -22.45 -34.51 -21.11
C ASP A 710 -23.05 -33.30 -21.88
N ASP A 711 -24.10 -32.66 -21.35
CA ASP A 711 -24.77 -31.56 -22.02
C ASP A 711 -25.53 -30.62 -21.03
N ILE A 712 -26.10 -29.54 -21.59
CA ILE A 712 -26.90 -28.55 -20.82
C ILE A 712 -28.19 -29.15 -20.24
N SER A 713 -28.77 -30.18 -20.85
CA SER A 713 -29.99 -30.79 -20.36
C SER A 713 -29.73 -31.53 -19.05
N ALA A 714 -28.64 -32.28 -18.99
CA ALA A 714 -28.17 -32.94 -17.76
C ALA A 714 -27.85 -31.90 -16.66
N LEU A 715 -27.21 -30.78 -17.03
CA LEU A 715 -26.92 -29.70 -16.09
C LEU A 715 -28.17 -29.11 -15.49
N ASN A 716 -29.17 -28.77 -16.33
CA ASN A 716 -30.41 -28.15 -15.88
C ASN A 716 -31.24 -29.10 -15.01
N ALA A 717 -31.25 -30.39 -15.34
CA ALA A 717 -31.90 -31.43 -14.54
C ALA A 717 -31.23 -31.54 -13.16
N LEU A 718 -29.91 -31.52 -13.11
CA LEU A 718 -29.13 -31.52 -11.86
C LEU A 718 -29.45 -30.27 -11.02
N ILE A 719 -29.37 -29.07 -11.59
CA ILE A 719 -29.67 -27.81 -10.89
C ILE A 719 -31.09 -27.84 -10.30
N LYS A 720 -32.08 -28.30 -11.08
CA LYS A 720 -33.45 -28.42 -10.60
C LYS A 720 -33.57 -29.38 -9.42
N LYS A 721 -32.89 -30.51 -9.45
CA LYS A 721 -32.89 -31.49 -8.34
C LYS A 721 -32.12 -30.96 -7.11
N LEU A 722 -31.00 -30.28 -7.29
CA LEU A 722 -30.28 -29.68 -6.18
C LEU A 722 -31.12 -28.58 -5.48
N LYS A 723 -31.93 -27.82 -6.20
CA LYS A 723 -32.85 -26.83 -5.60
C LYS A 723 -33.97 -27.47 -4.77
N THR A 724 -34.26 -28.78 -4.93
CA THR A 724 -35.24 -29.49 -4.09
C THR A 724 -34.68 -30.01 -2.80
N VAL A 725 -33.35 -29.94 -2.59
CA VAL A 725 -32.71 -30.36 -1.34
C VAL A 725 -33.14 -29.44 -0.20
N LYS A 726 -33.62 -30.03 0.90
CA LYS A 726 -33.97 -29.25 2.09
C LYS A 726 -32.72 -28.50 2.58
N GLY A 727 -32.81 -27.20 2.77
CA GLY A 727 -31.72 -26.33 3.18
C GLY A 727 -31.03 -25.58 2.02
N VAL A 728 -31.14 -26.04 0.77
CA VAL A 728 -30.60 -25.30 -0.40
C VAL A 728 -31.58 -24.17 -0.78
N LYS A 729 -31.06 -22.94 -0.86
CA LYS A 729 -31.80 -21.75 -1.29
C LYS A 729 -31.66 -21.48 -2.78
N ASP A 730 -30.43 -21.55 -3.26
CA ASP A 730 -30.15 -21.27 -4.67
C ASP A 730 -28.94 -22.07 -5.18
N VAL A 731 -29.03 -22.39 -6.48
CA VAL A 731 -27.97 -23.09 -7.23
C VAL A 731 -27.73 -22.33 -8.53
N GLN A 732 -26.54 -21.85 -8.73
CA GLN A 732 -26.14 -21.10 -9.91
C GLN A 732 -24.90 -21.71 -10.55
N ARG A 733 -24.76 -21.54 -11.86
CA ARG A 733 -23.52 -21.88 -12.57
C ARG A 733 -22.47 -20.82 -12.27
N GLY A 734 -21.38 -21.21 -11.61
CA GLY A 734 -20.27 -20.32 -11.24
C GLY A 734 -19.30 -20.12 -12.41
N ALA A 735 -18.61 -18.98 -12.44
CA ALA A 735 -17.37 -18.84 -13.19
C ALA A 735 -16.24 -19.56 -12.44
N MET A 736 -15.32 -20.17 -13.17
CA MET A 736 -14.11 -20.78 -12.58
C MET A 736 -13.20 -19.72 -11.99
#